data_90a9368e21d5ceed90e95eff3bc05d62
#
_entry.id   90a9368e21d5ceed90e95eff3bc05d62
#
_cell.length_a   1.000
_cell.length_b   1.000
_cell.length_c   1.000
_cell.angle_alpha   90.00
_cell.angle_beta   90.00
_cell.angle_gamma   90.00
#
_symmetry.space_group_name_H-M   'P 1'
#
loop_
_entity.id
_entity.type
_entity.pdbx_description
1 polymer ?
#
loop_
_entity_poly.entity_id
_entity_poly.type
_entity_poly.pdbx_seq_one_letter_code
_entity_poly.pdbx_strand_id
1 'polypeptide(L)'
;MDHFELVSEYSPTGDQPQAIEQLVKGFQEGNQFETLLGVTGSGKTFTMANVIQALNKPTLVLAHNKTLAAQLYGEFKEFFPNNAVEYFVSYYDYYQPEAYVPSTDTYIAKDASTNDEIDKLRLSATAALSERRDVIIVSSVSCIYGLGSPKDFQDMMISLRPGMTKDRDEVIRQLVDIQYTRNEMDFHRGTFRVRGDVLEIFPANYTDCAVRVEFFGDEIERITDIDVLTGEIKCEDKHVGIFPASHYVVPMEQILKASGEIEEELRDQVEYFKSEDKLLEAQRIAERTNFDIEMMKETGFCSGIENYSRYLSGLEPGQPPYTLMDYFGDDFLLIIDESHKTVPQVGGMFAGDQSRKQTLVDYGFRLPSAKDNRPLNFGEFESKLDQVLFVSATPGEYEFNHELLRAEQIIRPTGLLDPKVEVRPVEGQIDDLVGEVNKEIEKKNKVLITTLTKRMAEDLTDYMKDIGIRVRYLHSDVDTLERAEIIRDMRLDVFDVLVGINLLREGLDIPEITLVAILDADKEGFLRSETSLIQTIGRAARNSEGHVIMYADNMTDSMRKAISETERRRAIQEEYNKAHGITPTTIKKAVRDLIAVSKAVAKTEDKLKKDPESMNRKELTKLIAQVEKQMRAAAADLNFEQAAELRDKMIELKKNLEEIQKD
;
A
#
# COMPACT_ATOMS: atom_id res chain seq x y z
N MET A 1 8.98 -19.33 16.08
CA MET A 1 8.92 -20.60 15.31
C MET A 1 9.94 -20.51 14.18
N ASP A 2 10.46 -21.62 13.71
CA ASP A 2 11.51 -21.62 12.65
C ASP A 2 11.01 -22.21 11.34
N HIS A 3 9.73 -22.50 11.23
CA HIS A 3 9.11 -23.06 10.03
C HIS A 3 7.68 -22.56 9.83
N PHE A 4 7.28 -22.50 8.55
CA PHE A 4 5.92 -22.16 8.17
C PHE A 4 4.99 -23.37 8.27
N GLU A 5 3.80 -23.16 8.84
CA GLU A 5 2.73 -24.15 8.94
C GLU A 5 1.49 -23.66 8.18
N LEU A 6 1.28 -24.17 6.97
CA LEU A 6 0.10 -23.88 6.17
C LEU A 6 -1.12 -24.59 6.73
N VAL A 7 -2.11 -23.84 7.13
CA VAL A 7 -3.42 -24.34 7.60
C VAL A 7 -4.47 -24.01 6.55
N SER A 8 -5.08 -25.04 5.95
CA SER A 8 -6.12 -24.85 4.94
C SER A 8 -7.04 -26.05 4.88
N GLU A 9 -8.34 -25.79 4.64
CA GLU A 9 -9.33 -26.82 4.31
C GLU A 9 -9.18 -27.30 2.86
N TYR A 10 -8.42 -26.57 2.04
CA TYR A 10 -8.19 -26.87 0.63
C TYR A 10 -6.88 -27.68 0.43
N SER A 11 -6.91 -28.54 -0.56
CA SER A 11 -5.71 -29.18 -1.09
C SER A 11 -5.42 -28.69 -2.51
N PRO A 12 -4.16 -28.70 -2.97
CA PRO A 12 -3.84 -28.29 -4.33
C PRO A 12 -4.59 -29.11 -5.37
N THR A 13 -5.24 -28.45 -6.33
CA THR A 13 -6.06 -29.07 -7.39
C THR A 13 -5.70 -28.48 -8.75
N GLY A 14 -6.17 -29.15 -9.81
CA GLY A 14 -5.92 -28.72 -11.18
C GLY A 14 -4.44 -28.83 -11.54
N ASP A 15 -3.84 -27.78 -12.02
CA ASP A 15 -2.41 -27.65 -12.32
C ASP A 15 -1.57 -27.06 -11.16
N GLN A 16 -2.22 -26.75 -10.01
CA GLN A 16 -1.51 -26.25 -8.81
C GLN A 16 -0.42 -27.22 -8.31
N PRO A 17 -0.65 -28.55 -8.14
CA PRO A 17 0.40 -29.47 -7.68
C PRO A 17 1.64 -29.43 -8.57
N GLN A 18 1.47 -29.45 -9.87
CA GLN A 18 2.55 -29.40 -10.83
C GLN A 18 3.29 -28.06 -10.79
N ALA A 19 2.56 -26.95 -10.71
CA ALA A 19 3.15 -25.61 -10.61
C ALA A 19 3.97 -25.45 -9.33
N ILE A 20 3.45 -25.91 -8.19
CA ILE A 20 4.15 -25.88 -6.89
C ILE A 20 5.43 -26.71 -6.97
N GLU A 21 5.35 -27.95 -7.48
CA GLU A 21 6.51 -28.83 -7.61
C GLU A 21 7.60 -28.23 -8.50
N GLN A 22 7.22 -27.67 -9.65
CA GLN A 22 8.15 -27.04 -10.58
C GLN A 22 8.87 -25.84 -9.95
N LEU A 23 8.12 -24.91 -9.33
CA LEU A 23 8.66 -23.72 -8.70
C LEU A 23 9.57 -24.06 -7.52
N VAL A 24 9.12 -24.94 -6.62
CA VAL A 24 9.93 -25.36 -5.46
C VAL A 24 11.23 -26.02 -5.89
N LYS A 25 11.16 -26.93 -6.86
CA LYS A 25 12.34 -27.61 -7.39
C LYS A 25 13.31 -26.64 -8.05
N GLY A 26 12.83 -25.72 -8.88
CA GLY A 26 13.66 -24.74 -9.54
C GLY A 26 14.40 -23.83 -8.56
N PHE A 27 13.72 -23.31 -7.54
CA PHE A 27 14.37 -22.52 -6.48
C PHE A 27 15.37 -23.33 -5.66
N GLN A 28 15.09 -24.62 -5.38
CA GLN A 28 16.03 -25.50 -4.68
C GLN A 28 17.24 -25.84 -5.53
N GLU A 29 17.13 -25.87 -6.86
CA GLU A 29 18.23 -26.05 -7.82
C GLU A 29 19.03 -24.75 -8.03
N GLY A 30 18.61 -23.62 -7.45
CA GLY A 30 19.34 -22.35 -7.46
C GLY A 30 18.84 -21.33 -8.50
N ASN A 31 17.67 -21.53 -9.07
CA ASN A 31 17.06 -20.50 -9.92
C ASN A 31 16.87 -19.20 -9.11
N GLN A 32 17.26 -18.07 -9.70
CA GLN A 32 17.05 -16.75 -9.10
C GLN A 32 15.66 -16.19 -9.43
N PHE A 33 15.19 -16.37 -10.66
CA PHE A 33 13.95 -15.80 -11.17
C PHE A 33 13.05 -16.88 -11.74
N GLU A 34 11.83 -16.96 -11.24
CA GLU A 34 10.79 -17.83 -11.75
C GLU A 34 9.47 -17.09 -11.92
N THR A 35 8.64 -17.55 -12.85
CA THR A 35 7.34 -16.96 -13.12
C THR A 35 6.22 -17.97 -12.91
N LEU A 36 5.21 -17.59 -12.13
CA LEU A 36 3.89 -18.23 -12.08
C LEU A 36 2.93 -17.46 -13.00
N LEU A 37 2.67 -18.00 -14.18
CA LEU A 37 1.61 -17.53 -15.04
C LEU A 37 0.29 -18.11 -14.52
N GLY A 38 -0.44 -17.35 -13.72
CA GLY A 38 -1.68 -17.80 -13.11
C GLY A 38 -2.88 -16.97 -13.57
N VAL A 39 -3.85 -17.60 -14.21
CA VAL A 39 -5.08 -16.92 -14.63
C VAL A 39 -5.91 -16.49 -13.42
N THR A 40 -6.78 -15.50 -13.63
CA THR A 40 -7.68 -15.04 -12.57
C THR A 40 -8.60 -16.18 -12.10
N GLY A 41 -8.64 -16.39 -10.79
CA GLY A 41 -9.48 -17.45 -10.19
C GLY A 41 -8.85 -18.84 -10.18
N SER A 42 -7.58 -19.00 -10.56
CA SER A 42 -6.86 -20.28 -10.48
C SER A 42 -6.32 -20.63 -9.08
N GLY A 43 -6.43 -19.69 -8.11
CA GLY A 43 -5.92 -19.92 -6.75
C GLY A 43 -4.42 -19.61 -6.60
N LYS A 44 -3.92 -18.55 -7.24
CA LYS A 44 -2.50 -18.13 -7.17
C LYS A 44 -2.00 -17.94 -5.74
N THR A 45 -2.78 -17.30 -4.86
CA THR A 45 -2.38 -17.05 -3.47
C THR A 45 -2.14 -18.35 -2.72
N PHE A 46 -2.96 -19.36 -2.95
CA PHE A 46 -2.77 -20.69 -2.35
C PHE A 46 -1.50 -21.39 -2.87
N THR A 47 -1.19 -21.23 -4.15
CA THR A 47 0.07 -21.72 -4.73
C THR A 47 1.27 -21.01 -4.12
N MET A 48 1.22 -19.68 -3.99
CA MET A 48 2.26 -18.90 -3.30
C MET A 48 2.48 -19.39 -1.86
N ALA A 49 1.39 -19.63 -1.12
CA ALA A 49 1.46 -20.13 0.26
C ALA A 49 2.15 -21.51 0.35
N ASN A 50 1.86 -22.41 -0.57
CA ASN A 50 2.53 -23.72 -0.64
C ASN A 50 4.02 -23.61 -0.97
N VAL A 51 4.39 -22.69 -1.87
CA VAL A 51 5.80 -22.41 -2.20
C VAL A 51 6.54 -21.84 -0.99
N ILE A 52 5.93 -20.89 -0.27
CA ILE A 52 6.49 -20.30 0.97
C ILE A 52 6.76 -21.40 2.00
N GLN A 53 5.77 -22.24 2.26
CA GLN A 53 5.93 -23.34 3.22
C GLN A 53 7.05 -24.30 2.81
N ALA A 54 7.12 -24.67 1.53
CA ALA A 54 8.10 -25.65 1.04
C ALA A 54 9.53 -25.11 1.05
N LEU A 55 9.74 -23.84 0.73
CA LEU A 55 11.06 -23.20 0.74
C LEU A 55 11.51 -22.78 2.14
N ASN A 56 10.57 -22.51 3.04
CA ASN A 56 10.80 -22.13 4.42
C ASN A 56 11.76 -20.94 4.61
N LYS A 57 11.63 -19.92 3.76
CA LYS A 57 12.40 -18.67 3.81
C LYS A 57 11.54 -17.49 4.27
N PRO A 58 12.10 -16.50 5.00
CA PRO A 58 11.43 -15.23 5.19
C PRO A 58 10.96 -14.69 3.85
N THR A 59 9.75 -14.22 3.76
CA THR A 59 9.14 -13.87 2.47
C THR A 59 8.62 -12.44 2.47
N LEU A 60 9.02 -11.68 1.45
CA LEU A 60 8.44 -10.38 1.10
C LEU A 60 7.48 -10.54 -0.07
N VAL A 61 6.23 -10.16 0.12
CA VAL A 61 5.20 -10.14 -0.93
C VAL A 61 4.96 -8.70 -1.34
N LEU A 62 5.33 -8.35 -2.57
CA LEU A 62 5.21 -7.00 -3.10
C LEU A 62 3.96 -6.87 -3.98
N ALA A 63 3.05 -5.99 -3.58
CA ALA A 63 1.84 -5.63 -4.31
C ALA A 63 1.91 -4.18 -4.80
N HIS A 64 1.33 -3.88 -5.95
CA HIS A 64 1.43 -2.55 -6.56
C HIS A 64 0.52 -1.49 -5.93
N ASN A 65 -0.42 -1.84 -5.05
CA ASN A 65 -1.23 -0.89 -4.28
C ASN A 65 -1.62 -1.41 -2.89
N LYS A 66 -2.11 -0.50 -2.03
CA LYS A 66 -2.52 -0.81 -0.65
C LYS A 66 -3.70 -1.78 -0.58
N THR A 67 -4.66 -1.68 -1.50
CA THR A 67 -5.87 -2.54 -1.50
C THR A 67 -5.53 -4.00 -1.78
N LEU A 68 -4.69 -4.25 -2.79
CA LEU A 68 -4.20 -5.60 -3.09
C LEU A 68 -3.33 -6.13 -1.96
N ALA A 69 -2.45 -5.29 -1.40
CA ALA A 69 -1.63 -5.67 -0.25
C ALA A 69 -2.50 -6.06 0.96
N ALA A 70 -3.57 -5.32 1.25
CA ALA A 70 -4.50 -5.65 2.34
C ALA A 70 -5.24 -6.97 2.10
N GLN A 71 -5.66 -7.23 0.86
CA GLN A 71 -6.30 -8.50 0.49
C GLN A 71 -5.33 -9.68 0.69
N LEU A 72 -4.12 -9.59 0.15
CA LEU A 72 -3.10 -10.64 0.29
C LEU A 72 -2.70 -10.86 1.75
N TYR A 73 -2.57 -9.79 2.53
CA TYR A 73 -2.33 -9.88 3.96
C TYR A 73 -3.41 -10.67 4.70
N GLY A 74 -4.69 -10.41 4.39
CA GLY A 74 -5.82 -11.17 4.94
C GLY A 74 -5.76 -12.65 4.55
N GLU A 75 -5.55 -12.95 3.27
CA GLU A 75 -5.46 -14.32 2.77
C GLU A 75 -4.27 -15.08 3.38
N PHE A 76 -3.09 -14.47 3.50
CA PHE A 76 -1.93 -15.10 4.13
C PHE A 76 -2.11 -15.31 5.63
N LYS A 77 -2.80 -14.40 6.34
CA LYS A 77 -3.16 -14.61 7.76
C LYS A 77 -4.07 -15.81 7.98
N GLU A 78 -5.00 -16.05 7.05
CA GLU A 78 -5.85 -17.24 7.11
C GLU A 78 -5.04 -18.53 6.85
N PHE A 79 -4.08 -18.48 5.90
CA PHE A 79 -3.22 -19.63 5.58
C PHE A 79 -2.14 -19.90 6.62
N PHE A 80 -1.66 -18.89 7.33
CA PHE A 80 -0.58 -18.99 8.31
C PHE A 80 -0.96 -18.39 9.67
N PRO A 81 -1.98 -18.93 10.34
CA PRO A 81 -2.48 -18.35 11.60
C PRO A 81 -1.47 -18.41 12.76
N ASN A 82 -0.49 -19.32 12.70
CA ASN A 82 0.52 -19.54 13.72
C ASN A 82 1.86 -18.86 13.41
N ASN A 83 2.04 -18.31 12.22
CA ASN A 83 3.27 -17.64 11.79
C ASN A 83 3.11 -16.11 11.80
N ALA A 84 4.23 -15.39 11.70
CA ALA A 84 4.21 -13.94 11.63
C ALA A 84 3.84 -13.48 10.22
N VAL A 85 2.61 -13.06 10.03
CA VAL A 85 2.15 -12.40 8.81
C VAL A 85 1.97 -10.92 9.11
N GLU A 86 2.75 -10.07 8.47
CA GLU A 86 2.88 -8.66 8.75
C GLU A 86 2.50 -7.79 7.54
N TYR A 87 2.18 -6.52 7.80
CA TYR A 87 1.71 -5.58 6.80
C TYR A 87 2.60 -4.33 6.76
N PHE A 88 3.13 -3.99 5.59
CA PHE A 88 4.07 -2.89 5.45
C PHE A 88 3.72 -2.02 4.24
N VAL A 89 2.89 -1.02 4.44
CA VAL A 89 2.51 -0.04 3.40
C VAL A 89 2.82 1.38 3.86
N SER A 90 2.60 2.38 3.03
CA SER A 90 2.74 3.76 3.44
C SER A 90 1.78 4.07 4.60
N TYR A 91 2.33 4.60 5.70
CA TYR A 91 1.55 4.98 6.90
C TYR A 91 0.89 6.36 6.78
N TYR A 92 1.04 7.02 5.64
CA TYR A 92 0.34 8.27 5.38
C TYR A 92 -1.08 8.01 4.88
N ASP A 93 -2.06 8.58 5.55
CA ASP A 93 -3.44 8.68 5.07
C ASP A 93 -3.53 9.75 3.99
N TYR A 94 -2.89 10.88 4.25
CA TYR A 94 -2.66 11.96 3.30
C TYR A 94 -1.16 12.26 3.24
N TYR A 95 -0.65 12.49 2.05
CA TYR A 95 0.74 12.87 1.84
C TYR A 95 0.88 13.85 0.70
N GLN A 96 1.21 15.09 1.05
CA GLN A 96 1.68 16.10 0.12
C GLN A 96 3.19 16.26 0.32
N PRO A 97 4.00 15.84 -0.65
CA PRO A 97 5.44 16.01 -0.53
C PRO A 97 5.81 17.49 -0.58
N GLU A 98 6.86 17.86 0.17
CA GLU A 98 7.49 19.16 0.04
C GLU A 98 7.92 19.41 -1.41
N ALA A 99 7.54 20.54 -1.97
CA ALA A 99 7.86 20.90 -3.35
C ALA A 99 8.01 22.42 -3.51
N TYR A 100 8.68 22.81 -4.59
CA TYR A 100 8.74 24.20 -5.00
C TYR A 100 8.44 24.33 -6.48
N VAL A 101 7.59 25.28 -6.84
CA VAL A 101 7.20 25.57 -8.22
C VAL A 101 7.82 26.90 -8.65
N PRO A 102 8.96 26.90 -9.35
CA PRO A 102 9.67 28.13 -9.70
C PRO A 102 8.88 29.11 -10.54
N SER A 103 8.01 28.61 -11.42
CA SER A 103 7.20 29.43 -12.33
C SER A 103 6.20 30.34 -11.62
N THR A 104 5.74 29.95 -10.44
CA THR A 104 4.77 30.69 -9.62
C THR A 104 5.33 31.19 -8.30
N ASP A 105 6.64 30.94 -8.04
CA ASP A 105 7.32 31.21 -6.75
C ASP A 105 6.54 30.63 -5.56
N THR A 106 6.00 29.40 -5.73
CA THR A 106 5.14 28.78 -4.73
C THR A 106 5.90 27.66 -4.03
N TYR A 107 6.11 27.82 -2.72
CA TYR A 107 6.59 26.75 -1.85
C TYR A 107 5.42 25.98 -1.26
N ILE A 108 5.44 24.68 -1.46
CA ILE A 108 4.47 23.73 -0.90
C ILE A 108 5.15 23.03 0.27
N ALA A 109 4.73 23.33 1.48
CA ALA A 109 5.21 22.64 2.66
C ALA A 109 4.79 21.17 2.64
N LYS A 110 5.62 20.29 3.24
CA LYS A 110 5.23 18.91 3.49
C LYS A 110 3.98 18.94 4.39
N ASP A 111 2.91 18.34 3.92
CA ASP A 111 1.71 18.10 4.70
C ASP A 111 1.40 16.60 4.70
N ALA A 112 1.21 16.03 5.87
CA ALA A 112 0.99 14.60 6.00
C ALA A 112 0.19 14.29 7.26
N SER A 113 -0.82 13.46 7.12
CA SER A 113 -1.48 12.80 8.25
C SER A 113 -1.02 11.35 8.32
N THR A 114 -0.61 10.92 9.49
CA THR A 114 -0.12 9.57 9.74
C THR A 114 -1.23 8.69 10.31
N ASN A 115 -1.21 7.42 9.93
CA ASN A 115 -2.10 6.41 10.46
C ASN A 115 -1.36 5.59 11.52
N ASP A 116 -1.75 5.75 12.77
CA ASP A 116 -1.11 5.08 13.90
C ASP A 116 -1.21 3.55 13.84
N GLU A 117 -2.29 3.00 13.28
CA GLU A 117 -2.44 1.56 13.11
C GLU A 117 -1.48 1.01 12.06
N ILE A 118 -1.31 1.71 10.94
CA ILE A 118 -0.35 1.31 9.91
C ILE A 118 1.09 1.48 10.42
N ASP A 119 1.38 2.54 11.16
CA ASP A 119 2.70 2.75 11.75
C ASP A 119 3.06 1.63 12.74
N LYS A 120 2.13 1.23 13.59
CA LYS A 120 2.26 0.06 14.47
C LYS A 120 2.57 -1.21 13.68
N LEU A 121 1.83 -1.49 12.60
CA LEU A 121 2.04 -2.68 11.77
C LEU A 121 3.42 -2.67 11.09
N ARG A 122 3.92 -1.50 10.70
CA ARG A 122 5.28 -1.35 10.15
C ARG A 122 6.36 -1.66 11.19
N LEU A 123 6.20 -1.17 12.41
CA LEU A 123 7.11 -1.48 13.51
C LEU A 123 7.04 -2.96 13.90
N SER A 124 5.84 -3.55 13.89
CA SER A 124 5.66 -4.99 14.09
C SER A 124 6.40 -5.82 13.04
N ALA A 125 6.34 -5.43 11.77
CA ALA A 125 7.01 -6.12 10.68
C ALA A 125 8.54 -6.15 10.85
N THR A 126 9.16 -5.02 11.18
CA THR A 126 10.62 -4.95 11.41
C THR A 126 11.05 -5.65 12.69
N ALA A 127 10.26 -5.58 13.75
CA ALA A 127 10.49 -6.33 14.99
C ALA A 127 10.42 -7.85 14.75
N ALA A 128 9.40 -8.32 14.00
CA ALA A 128 9.25 -9.73 13.67
C ALA A 128 10.45 -10.28 12.91
N LEU A 129 10.99 -9.54 11.92
CA LEU A 129 12.20 -9.93 11.19
C LEU A 129 13.45 -10.04 12.08
N SER A 130 13.51 -9.25 13.17
CA SER A 130 14.62 -9.30 14.12
C SER A 130 14.52 -10.49 15.07
N GLU A 131 13.33 -11.02 15.33
CA GLU A 131 13.08 -12.07 16.31
C GLU A 131 12.81 -13.46 15.72
N ARG A 132 12.30 -13.53 14.47
CA ARG A 132 11.76 -14.75 13.86
C ARG A 132 12.26 -14.92 12.42
N ARG A 133 12.25 -16.17 11.96
CA ARG A 133 12.50 -16.51 10.55
C ARG A 133 11.23 -16.83 9.78
N ASP A 134 10.18 -17.25 10.45
CA ASP A 134 8.88 -17.60 9.87
C ASP A 134 8.01 -16.36 9.66
N VAL A 135 8.52 -15.39 8.88
CA VAL A 135 7.89 -14.07 8.66
C VAL A 135 7.49 -13.90 7.21
N ILE A 136 6.25 -13.53 6.99
CA ILE A 136 5.72 -13.07 5.69
C ILE A 136 5.35 -11.59 5.85
N ILE A 137 5.96 -10.71 5.06
CA ILE A 137 5.57 -9.30 5.01
C ILE A 137 4.90 -9.01 3.68
N VAL A 138 3.65 -8.55 3.73
CA VAL A 138 2.96 -8.05 2.56
C VAL A 138 3.13 -6.54 2.49
N SER A 139 3.75 -6.06 1.41
CA SER A 139 4.13 -4.67 1.24
C SER A 139 3.62 -4.08 -0.08
N SER A 140 3.47 -2.77 -0.10
CA SER A 140 3.43 -1.98 -1.33
C SER A 140 4.85 -1.56 -1.73
N VAL A 141 4.99 -0.69 -2.73
CA VAL A 141 6.30 -0.09 -3.11
C VAL A 141 7.00 0.65 -1.96
N SER A 142 6.35 0.80 -0.81
CA SER A 142 6.97 1.36 0.40
C SER A 142 8.24 0.61 0.84
N CYS A 143 8.40 -0.66 0.45
CA CYS A 143 9.56 -1.47 0.77
C CYS A 143 10.88 -0.97 0.15
N ILE A 144 10.83 -0.14 -0.91
CA ILE A 144 12.03 0.44 -1.55
C ILE A 144 12.36 1.84 -1.05
N TYR A 145 11.56 2.41 -0.14
CA TYR A 145 11.81 3.71 0.46
C TYR A 145 12.70 3.60 1.70
N GLY A 146 13.42 4.69 1.99
CA GLY A 146 14.34 4.74 3.11
C GLY A 146 13.68 4.45 4.46
N LEU A 147 14.36 3.63 5.24
CA LEU A 147 14.14 3.37 6.66
C LEU A 147 15.41 3.67 7.43
N GLY A 148 15.34 3.62 8.76
CA GLY A 148 16.52 3.63 9.60
C GLY A 148 17.37 2.36 9.41
N SER A 149 18.62 2.41 9.90
CA SER A 149 19.55 1.29 9.87
C SER A 149 18.96 0.06 10.60
N PRO A 150 18.92 -1.14 9.97
CA PRO A 150 18.49 -2.37 10.65
C PRO A 150 19.36 -2.68 11.87
N LYS A 151 20.67 -2.38 11.77
CA LYS A 151 21.61 -2.60 12.85
C LYS A 151 21.29 -1.69 14.05
N ASP A 152 21.09 -0.39 13.82
CA ASP A 152 20.78 0.54 14.90
C ASP A 152 19.44 0.20 15.56
N PHE A 153 18.43 -0.18 14.78
CA PHE A 153 17.14 -0.63 15.28
C PHE A 153 17.24 -1.86 16.19
N GLN A 154 18.10 -2.81 15.84
CA GLN A 154 18.33 -4.02 16.62
C GLN A 154 19.24 -3.76 17.83
N ASP A 155 20.32 -2.98 17.66
CA ASP A 155 21.28 -2.69 18.72
C ASP A 155 20.66 -1.84 19.85
N MET A 156 19.67 -1.01 19.53
CA MET A 156 18.93 -0.20 20.50
C MET A 156 17.78 -0.92 21.18
N MET A 157 17.47 -2.17 20.83
CA MET A 157 16.47 -2.98 21.50
C MET A 157 16.86 -3.20 22.97
N ILE A 158 15.91 -2.95 23.89
CA ILE A 158 16.09 -3.22 25.31
C ILE A 158 15.67 -4.66 25.61
N SER A 159 16.64 -5.51 25.94
CA SER A 159 16.39 -6.91 26.33
C SER A 159 16.25 -7.01 27.85
N LEU A 160 15.13 -7.57 28.33
CA LEU A 160 14.83 -7.76 29.74
C LEU A 160 14.49 -9.23 30.04
N ARG A 161 14.99 -9.74 31.17
CA ARG A 161 14.74 -11.12 31.63
C ARG A 161 14.56 -11.14 33.14
N PRO A 162 13.68 -11.98 33.71
CA PRO A 162 13.62 -12.24 35.13
C PRO A 162 14.98 -12.74 35.66
N GLY A 163 15.40 -12.27 36.83
CA GLY A 163 16.70 -12.55 37.44
C GLY A 163 17.86 -11.72 36.91
N MET A 164 17.62 -10.80 35.96
CA MET A 164 18.63 -9.89 35.44
C MET A 164 18.87 -8.74 36.43
N THR A 165 20.14 -8.49 36.78
CA THR A 165 20.52 -7.30 37.54
C THR A 165 20.60 -6.10 36.60
N LYS A 166 19.65 -5.19 36.74
CA LYS A 166 19.57 -3.97 35.95
C LYS A 166 18.74 -2.91 36.68
N ASP A 167 19.34 -1.76 36.91
CA ASP A 167 18.68 -0.65 37.60
C ASP A 167 17.45 -0.17 36.81
N ARG A 168 16.33 0.01 37.51
CA ARG A 168 15.08 0.54 36.94
C ARG A 168 15.29 1.88 36.24
N ASP A 169 16.06 2.78 36.84
CA ASP A 169 16.30 4.13 36.30
C ASP A 169 17.21 4.07 35.07
N GLU A 170 18.05 3.04 34.92
CA GLU A 170 18.79 2.76 33.69
C GLU A 170 17.82 2.33 32.55
N VAL A 171 16.89 1.43 32.87
CA VAL A 171 15.86 1.02 31.90
C VAL A 171 15.01 2.21 31.45
N ILE A 172 14.63 3.09 32.37
CA ILE A 172 13.88 4.31 32.05
C ILE A 172 14.67 5.23 31.12
N ARG A 173 15.96 5.42 31.32
CA ARG A 173 16.82 6.20 30.42
C ARG A 173 16.88 5.57 29.05
N GLN A 174 17.07 4.25 28.96
CA GLN A 174 17.09 3.53 27.70
C GLN A 174 15.75 3.66 26.94
N LEU A 175 14.61 3.64 27.65
CA LEU A 175 13.28 3.86 27.04
C LEU A 175 13.18 5.26 26.43
N VAL A 176 13.67 6.28 27.11
CA VAL A 176 13.71 7.65 26.54
C VAL A 176 14.62 7.71 25.32
N ASP A 177 15.79 7.07 25.35
CA ASP A 177 16.72 7.01 24.24
C ASP A 177 16.11 6.36 22.99
N ILE A 178 15.23 5.38 23.16
CA ILE A 178 14.49 4.74 22.05
C ILE A 178 13.13 5.39 21.74
N GLN A 179 12.96 6.65 22.19
CA GLN A 179 11.81 7.52 21.92
C GLN A 179 10.48 7.12 22.56
N TYR A 180 10.50 6.41 23.67
CA TYR A 180 9.33 6.24 24.52
C TYR A 180 9.14 7.47 25.41
N THR A 181 7.89 7.85 25.63
CA THR A 181 7.56 8.98 26.51
C THR A 181 6.93 8.50 27.80
N ARG A 182 7.28 9.15 28.92
CA ARG A 182 6.64 8.86 30.20
C ARG A 182 5.27 9.51 30.24
N ASN A 183 4.22 8.71 30.46
CA ASN A 183 2.86 9.21 30.59
C ASN A 183 2.08 8.37 31.62
N GLU A 184 1.74 9.00 32.73
CA GLU A 184 1.00 8.34 33.84
C GLU A 184 -0.51 8.35 33.62
N MET A 185 -1.01 9.28 32.81
CA MET A 185 -2.45 9.56 32.63
C MET A 185 -3.02 8.91 31.39
N ASP A 186 -2.31 9.03 30.26
CA ASP A 186 -2.71 8.50 28.97
C ASP A 186 -1.72 7.43 28.53
N PHE A 187 -2.06 6.17 28.82
CA PHE A 187 -1.21 5.03 28.57
C PHE A 187 -1.54 4.40 27.21
N HIS A 188 -0.75 4.78 26.21
CA HIS A 188 -0.89 4.33 24.82
C HIS A 188 0.45 3.80 24.30
N ARG A 189 0.46 3.21 23.12
CA ARG A 189 1.67 2.63 22.52
C ARG A 189 2.81 3.66 22.43
N GLY A 190 4.04 3.24 22.67
CA GLY A 190 5.21 4.13 22.71
C GLY A 190 5.30 4.95 23.99
N THR A 191 4.52 4.62 25.03
CA THR A 191 4.62 5.24 26.36
C THR A 191 4.99 4.23 27.45
N PHE A 192 5.48 4.74 28.55
CA PHE A 192 5.69 3.97 29.76
C PHE A 192 5.24 4.75 30.99
N ARG A 193 4.92 4.03 32.06
CA ARG A 193 4.57 4.61 33.37
C ARG A 193 5.29 3.89 34.50
N VAL A 194 5.52 4.57 35.59
CA VAL A 194 6.29 4.07 36.74
C VAL A 194 5.47 4.19 38.02
N ARG A 195 5.26 3.10 38.72
CA ARG A 195 4.54 3.07 39.99
C ARG A 195 5.35 2.29 41.04
N GLY A 196 6.14 3.01 41.84
CA GLY A 196 7.06 2.37 42.80
C GLY A 196 8.11 1.55 42.07
N ASP A 197 8.19 0.27 42.40
CA ASP A 197 9.14 -0.68 41.82
C ASP A 197 8.58 -1.39 40.57
N VAL A 198 7.46 -0.89 40.02
CA VAL A 198 6.81 -1.44 38.84
C VAL A 198 6.96 -0.46 37.68
N LEU A 199 7.49 -0.96 36.59
CA LEU A 199 7.57 -0.28 35.29
C LEU A 199 6.61 -0.94 34.30
N GLU A 200 5.68 -0.18 33.76
CA GLU A 200 4.78 -0.65 32.70
C GLU A 200 5.12 0.04 31.41
N ILE A 201 5.33 -0.74 30.35
CA ILE A 201 5.76 -0.29 29.04
C ILE A 201 4.70 -0.73 28.03
N PHE A 202 4.19 0.18 27.21
CA PHE A 202 3.34 -0.18 26.09
C PHE A 202 4.17 -0.16 24.79
N PRO A 203 4.66 -1.34 24.33
CA PRO A 203 5.52 -1.41 23.16
C PRO A 203 4.86 -0.79 21.92
N ALA A 204 5.64 -0.09 21.13
CA ALA A 204 5.15 0.62 19.94
C ALA A 204 4.57 -0.31 18.86
N ASN A 205 4.98 -1.57 18.85
CA ASN A 205 4.54 -2.62 17.94
C ASN A 205 3.40 -3.51 18.51
N TYR A 206 2.93 -3.27 19.74
CA TYR A 206 1.86 -4.06 20.38
C TYR A 206 0.48 -3.41 20.14
N THR A 207 -0.59 -4.22 20.26
CA THR A 207 -1.98 -3.76 20.04
C THR A 207 -2.74 -3.53 21.35
N ASP A 208 -2.87 -4.57 22.18
CA ASP A 208 -3.76 -4.58 23.35
C ASP A 208 -3.05 -4.99 24.65
N CYS A 209 -1.74 -5.21 24.57
CA CYS A 209 -0.94 -5.67 25.69
C CYS A 209 0.14 -4.65 26.03
N ALA A 210 0.46 -4.56 27.30
CA ALA A 210 1.63 -3.85 27.79
C ALA A 210 2.49 -4.81 28.62
N VAL A 211 3.77 -4.52 28.67
CA VAL A 211 4.74 -5.28 29.46
C VAL A 211 4.87 -4.64 30.82
N ARG A 212 4.63 -5.42 31.89
CA ARG A 212 4.87 -5.02 33.28
C ARG A 212 6.15 -5.68 33.77
N VAL A 213 7.10 -4.87 34.21
CA VAL A 213 8.37 -5.28 34.79
C VAL A 213 8.36 -4.93 36.28
N GLU A 214 8.49 -5.92 37.12
CA GLU A 214 8.53 -5.78 38.59
C GLU A 214 9.98 -5.90 39.06
N PHE A 215 10.47 -4.90 39.81
CA PHE A 215 11.82 -4.84 40.32
C PHE A 215 11.83 -5.12 41.82
N PHE A 216 12.87 -5.82 42.26
CA PHE A 216 13.24 -5.91 43.67
C PHE A 216 14.67 -5.39 43.86
N GLY A 217 14.79 -4.13 44.28
CA GLY A 217 16.06 -3.41 44.20
C GLY A 217 16.54 -3.25 42.75
N ASP A 218 17.72 -3.74 42.47
CA ASP A 218 18.33 -3.69 41.13
C ASP A 218 18.11 -5.00 40.32
N GLU A 219 17.26 -5.91 40.79
CA GLU A 219 16.96 -7.17 40.13
C GLU A 219 15.54 -7.14 39.53
N ILE A 220 15.38 -7.63 38.30
CA ILE A 220 14.08 -7.86 37.69
C ILE A 220 13.50 -9.15 38.28
N GLU A 221 12.46 -9.03 39.11
CA GLU A 221 11.83 -10.17 39.79
C GLU A 221 10.88 -10.91 38.81
N ARG A 222 10.08 -10.17 38.08
CA ARG A 222 9.05 -10.73 37.16
C ARG A 222 8.75 -9.84 35.98
N ILE A 223 8.43 -10.47 34.85
CA ILE A 223 7.94 -9.81 33.66
C ILE A 223 6.61 -10.45 33.27
N THR A 224 5.59 -9.65 33.02
CA THR A 224 4.26 -10.12 32.63
C THR A 224 3.65 -9.26 31.53
N ASP A 225 2.97 -9.91 30.58
CA ASP A 225 2.07 -9.22 29.67
C ASP A 225 0.74 -8.96 30.38
N ILE A 226 0.31 -7.71 30.31
CA ILE A 226 -0.94 -7.26 30.91
C ILE A 226 -1.89 -6.71 29.82
N ASP A 227 -3.18 -6.88 30.04
CA ASP A 227 -4.19 -6.16 29.27
C ASP A 227 -4.17 -4.67 29.62
N VAL A 228 -4.10 -3.82 28.62
CA VAL A 228 -3.95 -2.35 28.81
C VAL A 228 -5.17 -1.72 29.47
N LEU A 229 -6.37 -2.23 29.21
CA LEU A 229 -7.63 -1.68 29.73
C LEU A 229 -7.93 -2.20 31.14
N THR A 230 -7.78 -3.50 31.37
CA THR A 230 -8.16 -4.15 32.62
C THR A 230 -6.99 -4.27 33.62
N GLY A 231 -5.75 -4.28 33.14
CA GLY A 231 -4.55 -4.55 33.91
C GLY A 231 -4.39 -6.02 34.32
N GLU A 232 -5.22 -6.92 33.77
CA GLU A 232 -5.15 -8.35 34.01
C GLU A 232 -3.90 -8.96 33.39
N ILE A 233 -3.24 -9.86 34.10
CA ILE A 233 -2.07 -10.59 33.61
C ILE A 233 -2.53 -11.63 32.60
N LYS A 234 -2.04 -11.53 31.36
CA LYS A 234 -2.30 -12.49 30.28
C LYS A 234 -1.32 -13.65 30.31
N CYS A 235 -0.05 -13.35 30.43
CA CYS A 235 1.01 -14.37 30.54
C CYS A 235 2.20 -13.84 31.37
N GLU A 236 3.09 -14.75 31.73
CA GLU A 236 4.38 -14.44 32.33
C GLU A 236 5.49 -14.76 31.35
N ASP A 237 6.39 -13.78 31.12
CA ASP A 237 7.42 -13.86 30.14
C ASP A 237 8.79 -14.15 30.72
N LYS A 238 9.53 -15.01 30.04
CA LYS A 238 10.93 -15.33 30.37
C LYS A 238 11.93 -14.39 29.73
N HIS A 239 11.48 -13.64 28.74
CA HIS A 239 12.28 -12.67 28.01
C HIS A 239 11.36 -11.74 27.23
N VAL A 240 11.66 -10.47 27.23
CA VAL A 240 11.01 -9.47 26.38
C VAL A 240 12.05 -8.57 25.72
N GLY A 241 11.84 -8.28 24.44
CA GLY A 241 12.58 -7.28 23.67
C GLY A 241 11.70 -6.05 23.46
N ILE A 242 12.13 -4.88 23.94
CA ILE A 242 11.44 -3.61 23.65
C ILE A 242 12.16 -2.92 22.51
N PHE A 243 11.51 -2.85 21.37
CA PHE A 243 12.04 -2.21 20.16
C PHE A 243 11.79 -0.70 20.18
N PRO A 244 12.62 0.09 19.44
CA PRO A 244 12.41 1.52 19.31
C PRO A 244 11.01 1.91 18.86
N ALA A 245 10.51 3.05 19.32
CA ALA A 245 9.21 3.58 18.93
C ALA A 245 9.17 4.18 17.51
N SER A 246 10.31 4.26 16.84
CA SER A 246 10.46 4.76 15.47
C SER A 246 11.58 4.02 14.74
N HIS A 247 11.48 3.92 13.41
CA HIS A 247 12.56 3.39 12.58
C HIS A 247 13.78 4.32 12.47
N TYR A 248 13.60 5.61 12.77
CA TYR A 248 14.65 6.63 12.68
C TYR A 248 15.26 6.99 14.05
N VAL A 249 15.41 6.01 14.92
CA VAL A 249 16.08 6.20 16.20
C VAL A 249 17.58 6.06 16.01
N VAL A 250 18.33 7.06 16.46
CA VAL A 250 19.79 7.15 16.33
C VAL A 250 20.38 7.53 17.68
N PRO A 251 21.49 6.92 18.13
CA PRO A 251 22.16 7.31 19.35
C PRO A 251 22.57 8.79 19.35
N MET A 252 22.47 9.48 20.51
CA MET A 252 22.78 10.91 20.62
C MET A 252 24.21 11.24 20.14
N GLU A 253 25.16 10.36 20.40
CA GLU A 253 26.55 10.54 19.92
C GLU A 253 26.60 10.65 18.39
N GLN A 254 25.83 9.83 17.69
CA GLN A 254 25.76 9.84 16.23
C GLN A 254 25.01 11.09 15.72
N ILE A 255 24.01 11.57 16.44
CA ILE A 255 23.31 12.83 16.14
C ILE A 255 24.29 14.02 16.23
N LEU A 256 25.11 14.06 17.28
CA LEU A 256 26.11 15.13 17.46
C LEU A 256 27.16 15.09 16.35
N LYS A 257 27.63 13.91 15.96
CA LYS A 257 28.56 13.74 14.82
C LYS A 257 27.90 14.20 13.52
N ALA A 258 26.71 13.71 13.23
CA ALA A 258 25.93 14.09 12.03
C ALA A 258 25.69 15.61 11.97
N SER A 259 25.37 16.24 13.11
CA SER A 259 25.20 17.70 13.19
C SER A 259 26.44 18.46 12.74
N GLY A 260 27.65 18.01 13.13
CA GLY A 260 28.89 18.60 12.67
C GLY A 260 29.12 18.48 11.15
N GLU A 261 28.84 17.31 10.60
CA GLU A 261 28.94 17.06 9.15
C GLU A 261 27.89 17.87 8.35
N ILE A 262 26.68 18.04 8.89
CA ILE A 262 25.64 18.90 8.30
C ILE A 262 26.06 20.39 8.33
N GLU A 263 26.69 20.86 9.42
CA GLU A 263 27.23 22.22 9.51
C GLU A 263 28.30 22.48 8.46
N GLU A 264 29.13 21.49 8.13
CA GLU A 264 30.15 21.61 7.06
C GLU A 264 29.49 21.72 5.69
N GLU A 265 28.55 20.83 5.36
CA GLU A 265 27.78 20.91 4.11
C GLU A 265 27.03 22.24 3.99
N LEU A 266 26.45 22.74 5.08
CA LEU A 266 25.77 24.03 5.09
C LEU A 266 26.70 25.16 4.73
N ARG A 267 27.92 25.20 5.30
CA ARG A 267 28.91 26.22 4.96
C ARG A 267 29.25 26.22 3.47
N ASP A 268 29.54 25.05 2.94
CA ASP A 268 29.88 24.89 1.53
C ASP A 268 28.72 25.33 0.62
N GLN A 269 27.49 24.98 0.98
CA GLN A 269 26.29 25.32 0.18
C GLN A 269 25.97 26.83 0.25
N VAL A 270 26.14 27.45 1.41
CA VAL A 270 25.97 28.91 1.57
C VAL A 270 27.04 29.67 0.77
N GLU A 271 28.29 29.21 0.77
CA GLU A 271 29.38 29.80 0.01
C GLU A 271 29.13 29.64 -1.50
N TYR A 272 28.67 28.48 -1.93
CA TYR A 272 28.23 28.22 -3.31
C TYR A 272 27.15 29.23 -3.75
N PHE A 273 26.05 29.34 -2.99
CA PHE A 273 24.98 30.28 -3.34
C PHE A 273 25.43 31.74 -3.38
N LYS A 274 26.33 32.16 -2.46
CA LYS A 274 26.90 33.49 -2.48
C LYS A 274 27.78 33.74 -3.71
N SER A 275 28.53 32.73 -4.14
CA SER A 275 29.35 32.82 -5.36
C SER A 275 28.56 32.94 -6.63
N GLU A 276 27.33 32.39 -6.64
CA GLU A 276 26.37 32.48 -7.74
C GLU A 276 25.40 33.67 -7.64
N ASP A 277 25.64 34.60 -6.70
CA ASP A 277 24.80 35.78 -6.41
C ASP A 277 23.35 35.43 -6.00
N LYS A 278 23.16 34.24 -5.43
CA LYS A 278 21.88 33.71 -4.92
C LYS A 278 21.75 33.97 -3.41
N LEU A 279 21.64 35.24 -3.03
CA LEU A 279 21.68 35.63 -1.61
C LEU A 279 20.43 35.18 -0.82
N LEU A 280 19.28 35.12 -1.47
CA LEU A 280 18.02 34.67 -0.85
C LEU A 280 18.08 33.19 -0.53
N GLU A 281 18.57 32.38 -1.47
CA GLU A 281 18.76 30.93 -1.29
C GLU A 281 19.78 30.64 -0.18
N ALA A 282 20.87 31.43 -0.14
CA ALA A 282 21.89 31.32 0.91
C ALA A 282 21.31 31.61 2.31
N GLN A 283 20.50 32.65 2.44
CA GLN A 283 19.84 32.98 3.71
C GLN A 283 18.84 31.89 4.10
N ARG A 284 17.98 31.47 3.18
CA ARG A 284 16.93 30.49 3.41
C ARG A 284 17.49 29.17 3.92
N ILE A 285 18.52 28.63 3.24
CA ILE A 285 19.11 27.35 3.65
C ILE A 285 19.83 27.47 4.99
N ALA A 286 20.49 28.62 5.26
CA ALA A 286 21.18 28.85 6.53
C ALA A 286 20.19 28.90 7.71
N GLU A 287 19.13 29.66 7.60
CA GLU A 287 18.10 29.77 8.66
C GLU A 287 17.47 28.42 8.97
N ARG A 288 17.01 27.71 7.94
CA ARG A 288 16.35 26.42 8.10
C ARG A 288 17.28 25.39 8.71
N THR A 289 18.46 25.21 8.15
CA THR A 289 19.38 24.16 8.57
C THR A 289 19.93 24.39 9.98
N ASN A 290 20.25 25.65 10.34
CA ASN A 290 20.70 25.96 11.70
C ASN A 290 19.60 25.67 12.74
N PHE A 291 18.34 25.98 12.44
CA PHE A 291 17.22 25.66 13.30
C PHE A 291 17.06 24.13 13.46
N ASP A 292 17.13 23.38 12.36
CA ASP A 292 17.03 21.91 12.38
C ASP A 292 18.17 21.27 13.20
N ILE A 293 19.40 21.78 13.08
CA ILE A 293 20.58 21.33 13.85
C ILE A 293 20.39 21.58 15.35
N GLU A 294 19.90 22.77 15.73
CA GLU A 294 19.64 23.12 17.11
C GLU A 294 18.61 22.20 17.75
N MET A 295 17.52 21.95 17.04
CA MET A 295 16.47 21.01 17.46
C MET A 295 17.02 19.57 17.62
N MET A 296 17.82 19.10 16.67
CA MET A 296 18.43 17.76 16.77
C MET A 296 19.38 17.64 17.95
N LYS A 297 20.18 18.66 18.24
CA LYS A 297 21.12 18.66 19.40
C LYS A 297 20.39 18.68 20.75
N GLU A 298 19.24 19.36 20.82
CA GLU A 298 18.48 19.48 22.08
C GLU A 298 17.52 18.32 22.33
N THR A 299 16.81 17.87 21.31
CA THR A 299 15.71 16.90 21.46
C THR A 299 15.97 15.56 20.76
N GLY A 300 17.03 15.41 20.01
CA GLY A 300 17.30 14.25 19.18
C GLY A 300 16.44 14.18 17.90
N PHE A 301 15.64 15.21 17.62
CA PHE A 301 14.69 15.20 16.52
C PHE A 301 14.48 16.60 15.91
N CYS A 302 14.14 16.67 14.62
CA CYS A 302 13.65 17.89 13.97
C CYS A 302 12.57 17.55 12.94
N SER A 303 11.75 18.53 12.59
CA SER A 303 10.77 18.36 11.50
C SER A 303 11.47 18.17 10.16
N GLY A 304 11.20 17.03 9.49
CA GLY A 304 11.88 16.67 8.25
C GLY A 304 13.26 16.05 8.46
N ILE A 305 13.49 15.40 9.60
CA ILE A 305 14.75 14.71 9.96
C ILE A 305 15.20 13.73 8.88
N GLU A 306 14.26 13.16 8.13
CA GLU A 306 14.56 12.26 7.01
C GLU A 306 15.43 12.90 5.91
N ASN A 307 15.43 14.22 5.79
CA ASN A 307 16.30 14.92 4.82
C ASN A 307 17.78 14.88 5.21
N TYR A 308 18.08 14.50 6.43
CA TYR A 308 19.43 14.31 6.95
C TYR A 308 19.80 12.83 7.13
N SER A 309 18.97 11.92 6.59
CA SER A 309 19.11 10.47 6.78
C SER A 309 20.47 9.92 6.37
N ARG A 310 21.12 10.48 5.33
CA ARG A 310 22.48 10.09 4.94
C ARG A 310 23.47 10.22 6.10
N TYR A 311 23.50 11.35 6.76
CA TYR A 311 24.40 11.59 7.89
C TYR A 311 24.01 10.78 9.13
N LEU A 312 22.72 10.71 9.43
CA LEU A 312 22.19 9.95 10.55
C LEU A 312 22.43 8.43 10.43
N SER A 313 22.46 7.92 9.21
CA SER A 313 22.75 6.50 8.94
C SER A 313 24.24 6.24 8.61
N GLY A 314 25.09 7.27 8.63
CA GLY A 314 26.53 7.13 8.35
C GLY A 314 26.84 6.67 6.91
N LEU A 315 26.00 7.05 5.94
CA LEU A 315 26.15 6.66 4.55
C LEU A 315 26.98 7.68 3.76
N GLU A 316 27.73 7.18 2.79
CA GLU A 316 28.47 8.02 1.85
C GLU A 316 27.52 8.69 0.83
N PRO A 317 27.92 9.82 0.23
CA PRO A 317 27.14 10.48 -0.81
C PRO A 317 26.77 9.53 -1.95
N GLY A 318 25.48 9.49 -2.31
CA GLY A 318 24.95 8.65 -3.39
C GLY A 318 24.73 7.18 -3.04
N GLN A 319 25.12 6.73 -1.85
CA GLN A 319 24.76 5.38 -1.41
C GLN A 319 23.23 5.22 -1.27
N PRO A 320 22.70 4.02 -1.60
CA PRO A 320 21.29 3.73 -1.39
C PRO A 320 20.94 3.79 0.10
N PRO A 321 19.76 4.31 0.46
CA PRO A 321 19.30 4.28 1.84
C PRO A 321 19.02 2.84 2.27
N TYR A 322 19.04 2.59 3.57
CA TYR A 322 18.49 1.34 4.11
C TYR A 322 16.98 1.28 3.86
N THR A 323 16.50 0.11 3.50
CA THR A 323 15.09 -0.15 3.18
C THR A 323 14.59 -1.39 3.92
N LEU A 324 13.30 -1.72 3.78
CA LEU A 324 12.76 -2.96 4.34
C LEU A 324 13.53 -4.19 3.86
N MET A 325 14.05 -4.19 2.64
CA MET A 325 14.81 -5.31 2.08
C MET A 325 16.10 -5.59 2.88
N ASP A 326 16.71 -4.55 3.46
CA ASP A 326 17.91 -4.69 4.30
C ASP A 326 17.60 -5.37 5.65
N TYR A 327 16.37 -5.31 6.13
CA TYR A 327 15.93 -6.02 7.34
C TYR A 327 15.73 -7.53 7.10
N PHE A 328 15.48 -7.95 5.86
CA PHE A 328 15.42 -9.38 5.51
C PHE A 328 16.81 -10.04 5.46
N GLY A 329 17.86 -9.28 5.18
CA GLY A 329 19.20 -9.83 4.90
C GLY A 329 19.28 -10.45 3.51
N ASP A 330 20.20 -11.42 3.33
CA ASP A 330 20.55 -11.94 2.01
C ASP A 330 19.76 -13.22 1.62
N ASP A 331 19.06 -13.86 2.55
CA ASP A 331 18.37 -15.15 2.32
C ASP A 331 16.86 -15.00 2.54
N PHE A 332 16.16 -14.49 1.52
CA PHE A 332 14.71 -14.35 1.54
C PHE A 332 14.09 -14.61 0.16
N LEU A 333 12.79 -14.91 0.16
CA LEU A 333 12.00 -15.03 -1.06
C LEU A 333 11.25 -13.71 -1.30
N LEU A 334 11.39 -13.13 -2.49
CA LEU A 334 10.57 -12.03 -2.95
C LEU A 334 9.47 -12.56 -3.89
N ILE A 335 8.22 -12.34 -3.56
CA ILE A 335 7.08 -12.62 -4.44
C ILE A 335 6.56 -11.28 -4.96
N ILE A 336 6.54 -11.08 -6.26
CA ILE A 336 6.02 -9.87 -6.90
C ILE A 336 4.67 -10.19 -7.53
N ASP A 337 3.60 -9.80 -6.86
CA ASP A 337 2.24 -10.01 -7.37
C ASP A 337 1.87 -8.95 -8.41
N GLU A 338 1.07 -9.35 -9.41
CA GLU A 338 0.76 -8.56 -10.60
C GLU A 338 2.03 -7.90 -11.18
N SER A 339 3.08 -8.70 -11.35
CA SER A 339 4.46 -8.27 -11.65
C SER A 339 4.55 -7.38 -12.88
N HIS A 340 3.71 -7.61 -13.89
CA HIS A 340 3.63 -6.78 -15.10
C HIS A 340 3.31 -5.29 -14.83
N LYS A 341 2.75 -4.98 -13.64
CA LYS A 341 2.51 -3.60 -13.18
C LYS A 341 3.50 -3.19 -12.09
N THR A 342 3.78 -4.10 -11.17
CA THR A 342 4.59 -3.83 -9.98
C THR A 342 6.04 -3.53 -10.35
N VAL A 343 6.64 -4.28 -11.26
CA VAL A 343 8.02 -4.08 -11.71
C VAL A 343 8.21 -2.69 -12.38
N PRO A 344 7.40 -2.29 -13.37
CA PRO A 344 7.49 -0.93 -13.92
C PRO A 344 7.24 0.18 -12.89
N GLN A 345 6.37 -0.04 -11.92
CA GLN A 345 6.12 0.90 -10.84
C GLN A 345 7.37 1.14 -9.99
N VAL A 346 8.08 0.09 -9.59
CA VAL A 346 9.35 0.19 -8.86
C VAL A 346 10.36 1.01 -9.67
N GLY A 347 10.47 0.75 -10.98
CA GLY A 347 11.37 1.49 -11.87
C GLY A 347 11.06 2.98 -12.00
N GLY A 348 9.77 3.36 -11.88
CA GLY A 348 9.31 4.74 -12.03
C GLY A 348 9.47 5.65 -10.80
N MET A 349 9.70 5.10 -9.59
CA MET A 349 9.66 5.87 -8.35
C MET A 349 10.84 6.85 -8.19
N PHE A 350 12.04 6.45 -8.58
CA PHE A 350 13.27 7.20 -8.34
C PHE A 350 13.32 8.56 -9.05
N ALA A 351 13.03 8.58 -10.35
CA ALA A 351 13.24 9.78 -11.19
C ALA A 351 12.37 10.98 -10.75
N GLY A 352 11.12 10.73 -10.40
CA GLY A 352 10.18 11.76 -9.93
C GLY A 352 10.63 12.38 -8.60
N ASP A 353 11.09 11.56 -7.65
CA ASP A 353 11.60 12.03 -6.36
C ASP A 353 12.87 12.89 -6.52
N GLN A 354 13.81 12.44 -7.35
CA GLN A 354 15.05 13.17 -7.61
C GLN A 354 14.79 14.53 -8.26
N SER A 355 13.92 14.63 -9.25
CA SER A 355 13.57 15.88 -9.92
C SER A 355 12.97 16.90 -8.95
N ARG A 356 12.04 16.46 -8.10
CA ARG A 356 11.44 17.31 -7.07
C ARG A 356 12.46 17.82 -6.05
N LYS A 357 13.32 16.96 -5.54
CA LYS A 357 14.35 17.31 -4.56
C LYS A 357 15.45 18.18 -5.15
N GLN A 358 15.82 17.96 -6.41
CA GLN A 358 16.78 18.84 -7.09
C GLN A 358 16.28 20.29 -7.11
N THR A 359 15.00 20.51 -7.39
CA THR A 359 14.40 21.85 -7.35
C THR A 359 14.48 22.47 -5.95
N LEU A 360 14.18 21.68 -4.89
CA LEU A 360 14.32 22.17 -3.51
C LEU A 360 15.75 22.55 -3.14
N VAL A 361 16.74 21.82 -3.64
CA VAL A 361 18.17 22.12 -3.45
C VAL A 361 18.57 23.37 -4.21
N ASP A 362 18.21 23.48 -5.48
CA ASP A 362 18.60 24.60 -6.36
C ASP A 362 18.08 25.96 -5.87
N TYR A 363 16.95 25.95 -5.14
CA TYR A 363 16.31 27.15 -4.59
C TYR A 363 16.51 27.33 -3.07
N GLY A 364 17.43 26.59 -2.46
CA GLY A 364 17.86 26.78 -1.06
C GLY A 364 16.84 26.34 0.00
N PHE A 365 15.94 25.44 -0.31
CA PHE A 365 15.01 24.85 0.68
C PHE A 365 15.60 23.64 1.39
N ARG A 366 16.48 22.88 0.72
CA ARG A 366 17.15 21.71 1.27
C ARG A 366 18.62 21.66 0.87
N LEU A 367 19.43 20.99 1.70
CA LEU A 367 20.83 20.71 1.38
C LEU A 367 20.92 19.64 0.28
N PRO A 368 22.04 19.58 -0.48
CA PRO A 368 22.28 18.54 -1.48
C PRO A 368 22.10 17.11 -0.96
N SER A 369 22.46 16.84 0.30
CA SER A 369 22.32 15.55 0.97
C SER A 369 20.87 15.06 1.08
N ALA A 370 19.88 15.95 1.03
CA ALA A 370 18.46 15.58 1.05
C ALA A 370 18.07 14.71 -0.15
N LYS A 371 18.83 14.75 -1.25
CA LYS A 371 18.61 13.89 -2.42
C LYS A 371 18.92 12.42 -2.16
N ASP A 372 19.70 12.11 -1.12
CA ASP A 372 20.03 10.74 -0.75
C ASP A 372 18.94 10.08 0.11
N ASN A 373 18.00 10.85 0.66
CA ASN A 373 16.73 10.31 1.18
C ASN A 373 15.75 10.06 0.03
N ARG A 374 15.82 8.92 -0.58
CA ARG A 374 15.16 8.57 -1.83
C ARG A 374 14.75 7.11 -1.88
N PRO A 375 13.81 6.72 -2.75
CA PRO A 375 13.63 5.30 -3.03
C PRO A 375 14.88 4.72 -3.72
N LEU A 376 15.01 3.41 -3.69
CA LEU A 376 16.01 2.71 -4.50
C LEU A 376 15.80 3.02 -5.99
N ASN A 377 16.86 3.20 -6.75
CA ASN A 377 16.74 3.11 -8.19
C ASN A 377 16.61 1.62 -8.61
N PHE A 378 16.23 1.39 -9.85
CA PHE A 378 15.92 0.04 -10.29
C PHE A 378 17.12 -0.92 -10.21
N GLY A 379 18.33 -0.45 -10.56
CA GLY A 379 19.56 -1.27 -10.46
C GLY A 379 19.92 -1.61 -9.01
N GLU A 380 19.71 -0.68 -8.07
CA GLU A 380 19.90 -0.93 -6.65
C GLU A 380 18.87 -1.93 -6.11
N PHE A 381 17.61 -1.82 -6.55
CA PHE A 381 16.58 -2.81 -6.25
C PHE A 381 16.98 -4.20 -6.75
N GLU A 382 17.39 -4.31 -8.02
CA GLU A 382 17.84 -5.60 -8.59
C GLU A 382 19.04 -6.18 -7.84
N SER A 383 19.97 -5.35 -7.37
CA SER A 383 21.16 -5.83 -6.64
C SER A 383 20.84 -6.45 -5.27
N LYS A 384 19.66 -6.21 -4.73
CA LYS A 384 19.20 -6.75 -3.45
C LYS A 384 18.34 -8.02 -3.59
N LEU A 385 18.13 -8.50 -4.83
CA LEU A 385 17.29 -9.67 -5.09
C LEU A 385 18.08 -10.96 -4.89
N ASP A 386 17.56 -11.86 -4.05
CA ASP A 386 18.04 -13.25 -3.94
C ASP A 386 17.19 -14.16 -4.85
N GLN A 387 16.07 -14.65 -4.38
CA GLN A 387 15.14 -15.45 -5.16
C GLN A 387 13.83 -14.74 -5.36
N VAL A 388 13.33 -14.69 -6.59
CA VAL A 388 12.15 -13.91 -6.98
C VAL A 388 11.14 -14.78 -7.72
N LEU A 389 9.90 -14.78 -7.22
CA LEU A 389 8.75 -15.34 -7.89
C LEU A 389 7.88 -14.21 -8.46
N PHE A 390 7.86 -14.09 -9.79
CA PHE A 390 6.91 -13.23 -10.48
C PHE A 390 5.56 -13.94 -10.58
N VAL A 391 4.49 -13.25 -10.19
CA VAL A 391 3.12 -13.77 -10.27
C VAL A 391 2.27 -12.85 -11.13
N SER A 392 1.72 -13.36 -12.22
CA SER A 392 0.88 -12.57 -13.13
C SER A 392 0.03 -13.47 -14.03
N ALA A 393 -1.14 -12.99 -14.42
CA ALA A 393 -1.92 -13.59 -15.51
C ALA A 393 -1.39 -13.17 -16.90
N THR A 394 -0.59 -12.11 -16.95
CA THR A 394 -0.03 -11.49 -18.15
C THR A 394 1.40 -11.01 -17.87
N PRO A 395 2.37 -11.91 -17.64
CA PRO A 395 3.77 -11.54 -17.43
C PRO A 395 4.28 -10.62 -18.54
N GLY A 396 5.12 -9.63 -18.18
CA GLY A 396 5.65 -8.64 -19.11
C GLY A 396 7.02 -9.05 -19.70
N GLU A 397 7.63 -8.11 -20.41
CA GLU A 397 8.92 -8.31 -21.06
C GLU A 397 10.06 -8.51 -20.04
N TYR A 398 9.99 -7.85 -18.89
CA TYR A 398 10.99 -7.98 -17.85
C TYR A 398 11.05 -9.42 -17.30
N GLU A 399 9.89 -9.98 -16.97
CA GLU A 399 9.77 -11.36 -16.49
C GLU A 399 10.27 -12.33 -17.55
N PHE A 400 9.83 -12.17 -18.80
CA PHE A 400 10.24 -13.04 -19.92
C PHE A 400 11.76 -13.07 -20.12
N ASN A 401 12.44 -11.92 -19.96
CA ASN A 401 13.87 -11.81 -20.16
C ASN A 401 14.71 -12.35 -18.99
N HIS A 402 14.12 -12.48 -17.79
CA HIS A 402 14.84 -12.88 -16.58
C HIS A 402 14.47 -14.28 -16.08
N GLU A 403 13.26 -14.76 -16.36
CA GLU A 403 12.79 -16.04 -15.85
C GLU A 403 13.62 -17.22 -16.34
N LEU A 404 14.00 -18.09 -15.43
CA LEU A 404 14.67 -19.38 -15.72
C LEU A 404 13.66 -20.53 -15.81
N LEU A 405 12.48 -20.33 -15.23
CA LEU A 405 11.37 -21.28 -15.25
C LEU A 405 10.05 -20.51 -15.28
N ARG A 406 9.11 -21.01 -16.07
CA ARG A 406 7.72 -20.57 -16.07
C ARG A 406 6.80 -21.74 -15.75
N ALA A 407 6.08 -21.65 -14.65
CA ALA A 407 4.98 -22.55 -14.33
C ALA A 407 3.65 -21.93 -14.76
N GLU A 408 2.81 -22.69 -15.45
CA GLU A 408 1.48 -22.25 -15.86
C GLU A 408 0.40 -22.82 -14.92
N GLN A 409 -0.51 -21.95 -14.50
CA GLN A 409 -1.67 -22.29 -13.68
C GLN A 409 -2.93 -21.74 -14.34
N ILE A 410 -3.50 -22.52 -15.24
CA ILE A 410 -4.62 -22.13 -16.10
C ILE A 410 -5.93 -22.69 -15.56
N ILE A 411 -5.90 -23.85 -14.92
CA ILE A 411 -7.11 -24.53 -14.44
C ILE A 411 -7.71 -23.82 -13.24
N ARG A 412 -8.99 -23.47 -13.37
CA ARG A 412 -9.81 -22.97 -12.25
C ARG A 412 -10.50 -24.16 -11.58
N PRO A 413 -10.40 -24.31 -10.26
CA PRO A 413 -11.08 -25.38 -9.52
C PRO A 413 -12.61 -25.39 -9.71
N THR A 414 -13.19 -24.22 -9.98
CA THR A 414 -14.63 -24.05 -10.26
C THR A 414 -15.06 -24.53 -11.63
N GLY A 415 -14.13 -24.90 -12.51
CA GLY A 415 -14.39 -25.28 -13.88
C GLY A 415 -14.76 -24.13 -14.82
N LEU A 416 -14.71 -22.88 -14.35
CA LEU A 416 -15.05 -21.70 -15.15
C LEU A 416 -14.12 -21.52 -16.34
N LEU A 417 -14.71 -21.33 -17.50
CA LEU A 417 -13.99 -21.12 -18.76
C LEU A 417 -13.65 -19.65 -18.94
N ASP A 418 -12.57 -19.38 -19.69
CA ASP A 418 -12.38 -18.05 -20.24
C ASP A 418 -13.53 -17.69 -21.19
N PRO A 419 -13.98 -16.41 -21.23
CA PRO A 419 -15.15 -16.03 -22.00
C PRO A 419 -14.92 -16.18 -23.49
N LYS A 420 -15.99 -16.40 -24.25
CA LYS A 420 -15.95 -16.28 -25.71
C LYS A 420 -15.80 -14.82 -26.12
N VAL A 421 -14.94 -14.57 -27.08
CA VAL A 421 -14.71 -13.22 -27.61
C VAL A 421 -15.29 -13.16 -29.04
N GLU A 422 -16.15 -12.18 -29.26
CA GLU A 422 -16.73 -11.88 -30.57
C GLU A 422 -16.25 -10.51 -31.04
N VAL A 423 -15.87 -10.39 -32.31
CA VAL A 423 -15.47 -9.13 -32.90
C VAL A 423 -16.59 -8.66 -33.84
N ARG A 424 -17.05 -7.43 -33.63
CA ARG A 424 -18.14 -6.81 -34.41
C ARG A 424 -17.67 -5.48 -35.00
N PRO A 425 -18.25 -4.99 -36.11
CA PRO A 425 -17.86 -3.73 -36.75
C PRO A 425 -18.14 -2.51 -35.85
N VAL A 426 -17.36 -1.45 -36.04
CA VAL A 426 -17.54 -0.18 -35.30
C VAL A 426 -18.78 0.57 -35.78
N GLU A 427 -19.14 0.45 -37.06
CA GLU A 427 -20.37 1.06 -37.60
C GLU A 427 -21.61 0.47 -36.91
N GLY A 428 -22.41 1.33 -36.29
CA GLY A 428 -23.60 0.92 -35.54
C GLY A 428 -23.30 0.32 -34.15
N GLN A 429 -22.07 0.42 -33.65
CA GLN A 429 -21.65 -0.20 -32.38
C GLN A 429 -22.52 0.19 -31.18
N ILE A 430 -23.02 1.43 -31.13
CA ILE A 430 -23.82 1.90 -29.98
C ILE A 430 -25.21 1.24 -29.98
N ASP A 431 -25.85 1.16 -31.14
CA ASP A 431 -27.18 0.53 -31.25
C ASP A 431 -27.10 -0.99 -31.00
N ASP A 432 -26.07 -1.65 -31.52
CA ASP A 432 -25.79 -3.06 -31.26
C ASP A 432 -25.51 -3.30 -29.77
N LEU A 433 -24.66 -2.47 -29.16
CA LEU A 433 -24.33 -2.52 -27.74
C LEU A 433 -25.57 -2.37 -26.86
N VAL A 434 -26.43 -1.40 -27.15
CA VAL A 434 -27.69 -1.19 -26.40
C VAL A 434 -28.60 -2.41 -26.53
N GLY A 435 -28.65 -3.02 -27.71
CA GLY A 435 -29.39 -4.28 -27.90
C GLY A 435 -28.87 -5.42 -27.02
N GLU A 436 -27.56 -5.60 -26.94
CA GLU A 436 -26.93 -6.62 -26.09
C GLU A 436 -27.10 -6.30 -24.59
N VAL A 437 -26.93 -5.04 -24.21
CA VAL A 437 -27.15 -4.58 -22.82
C VAL A 437 -28.57 -4.92 -22.35
N ASN A 438 -29.59 -4.63 -23.18
CA ASN A 438 -30.98 -4.92 -22.83
C ASN A 438 -31.23 -6.43 -22.65
N LYS A 439 -30.64 -7.29 -23.49
CA LYS A 439 -30.72 -8.75 -23.33
C LYS A 439 -30.15 -9.23 -21.98
N GLU A 440 -29.04 -8.63 -21.55
CA GLU A 440 -28.41 -8.96 -20.28
C GLU A 440 -29.24 -8.44 -19.08
N ILE A 441 -29.79 -7.24 -19.18
CA ILE A 441 -30.68 -6.66 -18.16
C ILE A 441 -31.94 -7.50 -17.96
N GLU A 442 -32.54 -7.99 -19.04
CA GLU A 442 -33.70 -8.90 -18.97
C GLU A 442 -33.39 -10.17 -18.15
N LYS A 443 -32.15 -10.66 -18.21
CA LYS A 443 -31.68 -11.80 -17.42
C LYS A 443 -31.22 -11.42 -16.02
N LYS A 444 -31.30 -10.14 -15.63
CA LYS A 444 -30.75 -9.56 -14.38
C LYS A 444 -29.22 -9.69 -14.24
N ASN A 445 -28.53 -9.72 -15.36
CA ASN A 445 -27.08 -9.75 -15.42
C ASN A 445 -26.49 -8.34 -15.39
N LYS A 446 -25.18 -8.25 -15.21
CA LYS A 446 -24.42 -6.97 -15.17
C LYS A 446 -23.50 -6.85 -16.37
N VAL A 447 -23.32 -5.61 -16.84
CA VAL A 447 -22.54 -5.30 -18.02
C VAL A 447 -21.42 -4.31 -17.69
N LEU A 448 -20.24 -4.57 -18.25
CA LEU A 448 -19.07 -3.70 -18.16
C LEU A 448 -18.73 -3.16 -19.56
N ILE A 449 -18.56 -1.85 -19.69
CA ILE A 449 -18.23 -1.22 -20.98
C ILE A 449 -16.95 -0.40 -20.83
N THR A 450 -15.99 -0.64 -21.71
CA THR A 450 -14.74 0.14 -21.74
C THR A 450 -14.68 1.06 -22.96
N THR A 451 -14.35 2.33 -22.70
CA THR A 451 -14.16 3.37 -23.70
C THR A 451 -12.70 3.85 -23.74
N LEU A 452 -12.33 4.67 -24.73
CA LEU A 452 -10.97 5.21 -24.86
C LEU A 452 -10.77 6.56 -24.15
N THR A 453 -11.82 7.37 -24.05
CA THR A 453 -11.73 8.72 -23.50
C THR A 453 -12.79 9.00 -22.44
N LYS A 454 -12.49 9.95 -21.56
CA LYS A 454 -13.41 10.42 -20.51
C LYS A 454 -14.72 10.94 -21.13
N ARG A 455 -14.61 11.78 -22.14
CA ARG A 455 -15.76 12.34 -22.85
C ARG A 455 -16.66 11.26 -23.45
N MET A 456 -16.06 10.27 -24.09
CA MET A 456 -16.80 9.14 -24.68
C MET A 456 -17.56 8.32 -23.63
N ALA A 457 -16.94 8.13 -22.45
CA ALA A 457 -17.59 7.43 -21.32
C ALA A 457 -18.75 8.26 -20.75
N GLU A 458 -18.57 9.57 -20.61
CA GLU A 458 -19.60 10.49 -20.12
C GLU A 458 -20.79 10.56 -21.10
N ASP A 459 -20.51 10.82 -22.39
CA ASP A 459 -21.53 10.90 -23.46
C ASP A 459 -22.34 9.59 -23.56
N LEU A 460 -21.67 8.42 -23.46
CA LEU A 460 -22.33 7.12 -23.50
C LEU A 460 -23.17 6.88 -22.25
N THR A 461 -22.68 7.27 -21.08
CA THR A 461 -23.42 7.14 -19.83
C THR A 461 -24.70 7.97 -19.83
N ASP A 462 -24.61 9.21 -20.31
CA ASP A 462 -25.77 10.10 -20.39
C ASP A 462 -26.78 9.59 -21.43
N TYR A 463 -26.32 9.17 -22.60
CA TYR A 463 -27.18 8.54 -23.59
C TYR A 463 -27.94 7.32 -23.04
N MET A 464 -27.24 6.43 -22.32
CA MET A 464 -27.88 5.24 -21.73
C MET A 464 -28.88 5.60 -20.65
N LYS A 465 -28.63 6.64 -19.85
CA LYS A 465 -29.61 7.17 -18.86
C LYS A 465 -30.85 7.71 -19.55
N ASP A 466 -30.68 8.46 -20.64
CA ASP A 466 -31.79 9.06 -21.38
C ASP A 466 -32.73 8.01 -22.00
N ILE A 467 -32.23 6.85 -22.37
CA ILE A 467 -33.03 5.71 -22.83
C ILE A 467 -33.51 4.79 -21.70
N GLY A 468 -33.28 5.14 -20.44
CA GLY A 468 -33.83 4.47 -19.27
C GLY A 468 -32.99 3.31 -18.74
N ILE A 469 -31.74 3.16 -19.13
CA ILE A 469 -30.82 2.14 -18.61
C ILE A 469 -30.22 2.64 -17.28
N ARG A 470 -30.21 1.79 -16.25
CA ARG A 470 -29.56 2.07 -14.98
C ARG A 470 -28.03 1.92 -15.15
N VAL A 471 -27.32 3.03 -15.36
CA VAL A 471 -25.89 3.06 -15.67
C VAL A 471 -25.15 4.01 -14.76
N ARG A 472 -23.89 3.67 -14.40
CA ARG A 472 -22.93 4.56 -13.75
C ARG A 472 -21.62 4.64 -14.54
N TYR A 473 -20.94 5.77 -14.40
CA TYR A 473 -19.61 6.01 -14.91
C TYR A 473 -18.58 5.92 -13.79
N LEU A 474 -17.51 5.17 -14.03
CA LEU A 474 -16.36 5.08 -13.14
C LEU A 474 -15.19 5.84 -13.76
N HIS A 475 -14.89 7.04 -13.26
CA HIS A 475 -13.78 7.85 -13.73
C HIS A 475 -12.52 7.67 -12.88
N SER A 476 -11.38 8.19 -13.37
CA SER A 476 -10.07 8.02 -12.74
C SER A 476 -9.93 8.70 -11.38
N ASP A 477 -10.73 9.74 -11.14
CA ASP A 477 -10.63 10.60 -9.96
C ASP A 477 -11.54 10.15 -8.79
N VAL A 478 -12.25 9.03 -8.98
CA VAL A 478 -13.05 8.39 -7.93
C VAL A 478 -12.14 7.81 -6.88
N ASP A 479 -12.34 8.19 -5.62
CA ASP A 479 -11.57 7.68 -4.51
C ASP A 479 -11.85 6.18 -4.24
N THR A 480 -11.04 5.56 -3.38
CA THR A 480 -11.13 4.13 -3.10
C THR A 480 -12.46 3.74 -2.44
N LEU A 481 -13.03 4.64 -1.62
CA LEU A 481 -14.31 4.44 -0.93
C LEU A 481 -15.49 4.50 -1.89
N GLU A 482 -15.57 5.57 -2.66
CA GLU A 482 -16.63 5.77 -3.66
C GLU A 482 -16.60 4.64 -4.69
N ARG A 483 -15.39 4.18 -5.07
CA ARG A 483 -15.22 3.02 -5.94
C ARG A 483 -15.78 1.74 -5.31
N ALA A 484 -15.50 1.49 -4.03
CA ALA A 484 -16.04 0.34 -3.32
C ALA A 484 -17.56 0.41 -3.20
N GLU A 485 -18.12 1.59 -3.01
CA GLU A 485 -19.58 1.82 -3.01
C GLU A 485 -20.22 1.57 -4.38
N ILE A 486 -19.59 2.05 -5.45
CA ILE A 486 -20.06 1.78 -6.83
C ILE A 486 -20.10 0.28 -7.10
N ILE A 487 -19.05 -0.46 -6.73
CA ILE A 487 -19.00 -1.92 -6.90
C ILE A 487 -20.09 -2.61 -6.07
N ARG A 488 -20.23 -2.21 -4.81
CA ARG A 488 -21.28 -2.70 -3.92
C ARG A 488 -22.67 -2.48 -4.49
N ASP A 489 -22.95 -1.26 -4.95
CA ASP A 489 -24.24 -0.86 -5.48
C ASP A 489 -24.59 -1.65 -6.75
N MET A 490 -23.62 -1.92 -7.61
CA MET A 490 -23.79 -2.80 -8.77
C MET A 490 -24.17 -4.22 -8.34
N ARG A 491 -23.51 -4.77 -7.33
CA ARG A 491 -23.81 -6.12 -6.79
C ARG A 491 -25.13 -6.18 -6.02
N LEU A 492 -25.59 -5.07 -5.45
CA LEU A 492 -26.88 -4.95 -4.78
C LEU A 492 -28.03 -4.60 -5.74
N ASP A 493 -27.80 -4.66 -7.05
CA ASP A 493 -28.81 -4.40 -8.08
C ASP A 493 -29.34 -2.95 -8.12
N VAL A 494 -28.54 -1.99 -7.68
CA VAL A 494 -28.89 -0.55 -7.77
C VAL A 494 -28.79 -0.06 -9.23
N PHE A 495 -27.84 -0.59 -10.00
CA PHE A 495 -27.66 -0.31 -11.42
C PHE A 495 -27.12 -1.54 -12.17
N ASP A 496 -27.21 -1.53 -13.52
CA ASP A 496 -26.93 -2.70 -14.35
C ASP A 496 -25.66 -2.57 -15.18
N VAL A 497 -25.28 -1.35 -15.54
CA VAL A 497 -24.19 -1.08 -16.48
C VAL A 497 -23.14 -0.19 -15.83
N LEU A 498 -21.89 -0.60 -15.91
CA LEU A 498 -20.75 0.19 -15.50
C LEU A 498 -19.90 0.58 -16.72
N VAL A 499 -19.74 1.88 -16.95
CA VAL A 499 -18.93 2.43 -18.03
C VAL A 499 -17.64 3.00 -17.46
N GLY A 500 -16.51 2.79 -18.10
CA GLY A 500 -15.24 3.39 -17.68
C GLY A 500 -14.16 3.33 -18.76
N ILE A 501 -13.07 4.06 -18.55
CA ILE A 501 -11.92 4.10 -19.46
C ILE A 501 -10.95 2.98 -19.14
N ASN A 502 -10.47 2.95 -17.92
CA ASN A 502 -9.50 1.99 -17.44
C ASN A 502 -10.10 1.20 -16.26
N LEU A 503 -10.94 0.23 -16.62
CA LEU A 503 -11.56 -0.68 -15.65
C LEU A 503 -10.61 -1.82 -15.23
N LEU A 504 -9.32 -1.71 -15.59
CA LEU A 504 -8.26 -2.66 -15.22
C LEU A 504 -7.73 -2.41 -13.80
N ARG A 505 -8.07 -1.28 -13.17
CA ARG A 505 -7.68 -1.04 -11.79
C ARG A 505 -8.32 -2.10 -10.90
N GLU A 506 -7.57 -2.59 -9.95
CA GLU A 506 -7.91 -3.70 -9.06
C GLU A 506 -9.18 -3.43 -8.25
N GLY A 507 -9.81 -4.51 -7.77
CA GLY A 507 -11.03 -4.44 -6.99
C GLY A 507 -12.33 -4.61 -7.78
N LEU A 508 -12.29 -4.65 -9.12
CA LEU A 508 -13.45 -5.04 -9.93
C LEU A 508 -13.59 -6.57 -9.98
N ASP A 509 -13.88 -7.14 -8.82
CA ASP A 509 -14.24 -8.56 -8.69
C ASP A 509 -15.76 -8.70 -8.56
N ILE A 510 -16.44 -8.66 -9.70
CA ILE A 510 -17.90 -8.71 -9.77
C ILE A 510 -18.32 -9.98 -10.52
N PRO A 511 -18.65 -11.06 -9.79
CA PRO A 511 -19.06 -12.33 -10.43
C PRO A 511 -20.35 -12.24 -11.24
N GLU A 512 -21.14 -11.21 -11.03
CA GLU A 512 -22.41 -10.96 -11.71
C GLU A 512 -22.25 -10.40 -13.13
N ILE A 513 -21.02 -10.04 -13.54
CA ILE A 513 -20.73 -9.55 -14.91
C ILE A 513 -20.77 -10.72 -15.89
N THR A 514 -21.65 -10.62 -16.88
CA THR A 514 -21.80 -11.59 -17.98
C THR A 514 -21.33 -11.03 -19.32
N LEU A 515 -21.47 -9.73 -19.56
CA LEU A 515 -21.01 -9.08 -20.77
C LEU A 515 -19.92 -8.04 -20.46
N VAL A 516 -18.80 -8.15 -21.16
CA VAL A 516 -17.79 -7.10 -21.27
C VAL A 516 -17.75 -6.59 -22.69
N ALA A 517 -18.04 -5.31 -22.89
CA ALA A 517 -17.99 -4.66 -24.20
C ALA A 517 -16.75 -3.73 -24.28
N ILE A 518 -15.97 -3.90 -25.32
CA ILE A 518 -14.77 -3.11 -25.59
C ILE A 518 -14.99 -2.30 -26.86
N LEU A 519 -15.22 -0.99 -26.69
CA LEU A 519 -15.43 -0.08 -27.81
C LEU A 519 -14.08 0.31 -28.43
N ASP A 520 -14.06 0.50 -29.75
CA ASP A 520 -12.87 0.89 -30.51
C ASP A 520 -11.64 0.03 -30.13
N ALA A 521 -11.80 -1.27 -30.17
CA ALA A 521 -10.77 -2.23 -29.75
C ALA A 521 -9.54 -2.22 -30.69
N ASP A 522 -9.67 -1.74 -31.90
CA ASP A 522 -8.62 -1.61 -32.92
C ASP A 522 -7.80 -0.31 -32.83
N LYS A 523 -8.10 0.56 -31.88
CA LYS A 523 -7.29 1.78 -31.65
C LYS A 523 -6.11 1.41 -30.74
N GLU A 524 -5.01 0.98 -31.36
CA GLU A 524 -3.80 0.58 -30.64
C GLU A 524 -3.29 1.66 -29.68
N GLY A 525 -2.85 1.25 -28.52
CA GLY A 525 -2.34 2.10 -27.44
C GLY A 525 -2.36 1.36 -26.10
N PHE A 526 -1.96 2.04 -25.04
CA PHE A 526 -1.87 1.46 -23.70
C PHE A 526 -3.17 0.77 -23.25
N LEU A 527 -4.35 1.37 -23.53
CA LEU A 527 -5.66 0.83 -23.14
C LEU A 527 -6.14 -0.33 -24.01
N ARG A 528 -5.50 -0.61 -25.12
CA ARG A 528 -5.83 -1.67 -26.09
C ARG A 528 -4.62 -2.54 -26.42
N SER A 529 -3.61 -2.53 -25.55
CA SER A 529 -2.49 -3.49 -25.61
C SER A 529 -2.96 -4.92 -25.33
N GLU A 530 -2.19 -5.90 -25.74
CA GLU A 530 -2.45 -7.33 -25.46
C GLU A 530 -2.78 -7.57 -23.98
N THR A 531 -1.93 -7.07 -23.08
CA THR A 531 -2.12 -7.19 -21.62
C THR A 531 -3.43 -6.55 -21.16
N SER A 532 -3.73 -5.33 -21.63
CA SER A 532 -4.97 -4.63 -21.29
C SER A 532 -6.21 -5.38 -21.75
N LEU A 533 -6.18 -5.93 -22.97
CA LEU A 533 -7.28 -6.71 -23.52
C LEU A 533 -7.50 -8.00 -22.73
N ILE A 534 -6.46 -8.79 -22.46
CA ILE A 534 -6.55 -10.03 -21.67
C ILE A 534 -7.12 -9.74 -20.26
N GLN A 535 -6.65 -8.69 -19.61
CA GLN A 535 -7.12 -8.27 -18.29
C GLN A 535 -8.61 -7.88 -18.30
N THR A 536 -9.04 -7.17 -19.34
CA THR A 536 -10.44 -6.75 -19.52
C THR A 536 -11.34 -7.96 -19.82
N ILE A 537 -10.92 -8.84 -20.72
CA ILE A 537 -11.60 -10.09 -21.04
C ILE A 537 -11.80 -10.93 -19.76
N GLY A 538 -10.77 -11.02 -18.93
CA GLY A 538 -10.78 -11.76 -17.67
C GLY A 538 -11.83 -11.30 -16.66
N ARG A 539 -12.41 -10.11 -16.81
CA ARG A 539 -13.51 -9.64 -15.93
C ARG A 539 -14.80 -10.44 -16.13
N ALA A 540 -15.03 -11.00 -17.32
CA ALA A 540 -16.18 -11.89 -17.59
C ALA A 540 -15.89 -13.37 -17.24
N ALA A 541 -14.69 -13.74 -16.87
CA ALA A 541 -14.28 -15.13 -16.61
C ALA A 541 -14.78 -15.72 -15.28
N ARG A 542 -15.54 -14.96 -14.49
CA ARG A 542 -16.07 -15.40 -13.18
C ARG A 542 -17.52 -15.85 -13.23
N ASN A 543 -18.13 -15.72 -14.39
CA ASN A 543 -19.50 -16.15 -14.66
C ASN A 543 -19.50 -17.22 -15.74
N SER A 544 -20.29 -18.27 -15.54
CA SER A 544 -20.44 -19.36 -16.52
C SER A 544 -21.04 -18.91 -17.85
N GLU A 545 -21.78 -17.81 -17.87
CA GLU A 545 -22.36 -17.20 -19.07
C GLU A 545 -21.51 -16.02 -19.60
N GLY A 546 -20.30 -15.82 -19.07
CA GLY A 546 -19.43 -14.72 -19.43
C GLY A 546 -19.04 -14.71 -20.91
N HIS A 547 -19.19 -13.57 -21.56
CA HIS A 547 -18.77 -13.34 -22.96
C HIS A 547 -18.28 -11.91 -23.16
N VAL A 548 -17.54 -11.69 -24.25
CA VAL A 548 -16.90 -10.41 -24.58
C VAL A 548 -17.24 -10.03 -26.01
N ILE A 549 -17.59 -8.77 -26.22
CA ILE A 549 -17.75 -8.19 -27.55
C ILE A 549 -16.69 -7.10 -27.73
N MET A 550 -15.88 -7.23 -28.78
CA MET A 550 -14.93 -6.22 -29.22
C MET A 550 -15.47 -5.54 -30.47
N TYR A 551 -15.64 -4.22 -30.43
CA TYR A 551 -16.00 -3.45 -31.63
C TYR A 551 -14.74 -2.95 -32.30
N ALA A 552 -14.49 -3.44 -33.52
CA ALA A 552 -13.30 -3.16 -34.30
C ALA A 552 -13.57 -3.38 -35.79
N ASP A 553 -13.02 -2.51 -36.62
CA ASP A 553 -13.03 -2.68 -38.09
C ASP A 553 -11.82 -3.46 -38.57
N ASN A 554 -10.70 -3.38 -37.84
CA ASN A 554 -9.45 -4.06 -38.16
C ASN A 554 -8.98 -4.94 -37.02
N MET A 555 -8.44 -6.11 -37.36
CA MET A 555 -7.83 -7.01 -36.38
C MET A 555 -6.38 -6.59 -36.14
N THR A 556 -6.10 -5.95 -34.99
CA THR A 556 -4.75 -5.57 -34.61
C THR A 556 -3.94 -6.76 -34.06
N ASP A 557 -2.61 -6.62 -33.97
CA ASP A 557 -1.76 -7.68 -33.41
C ASP A 557 -2.05 -7.91 -31.94
N SER A 558 -2.32 -6.84 -31.17
CA SER A 558 -2.72 -6.93 -29.76
C SER A 558 -4.04 -7.70 -29.59
N MET A 559 -5.05 -7.41 -30.43
CA MET A 559 -6.31 -8.16 -30.43
C MET A 559 -6.10 -9.64 -30.78
N ARG A 560 -5.33 -9.92 -31.85
CA ARG A 560 -5.08 -11.30 -32.30
C ARG A 560 -4.42 -12.13 -31.21
N LYS A 561 -3.40 -11.60 -30.54
CA LYS A 561 -2.71 -12.26 -29.44
C LYS A 561 -3.63 -12.47 -28.23
N ALA A 562 -4.39 -11.44 -27.82
CA ALA A 562 -5.31 -11.54 -26.70
C ALA A 562 -6.43 -12.58 -26.95
N ILE A 563 -7.01 -12.63 -28.13
CA ILE A 563 -8.04 -13.59 -28.51
C ILE A 563 -7.44 -15.01 -28.55
N SER A 564 -6.30 -15.19 -29.21
CA SER A 564 -5.63 -16.49 -29.29
C SER A 564 -5.27 -17.07 -27.93
N GLU A 565 -4.76 -16.25 -27.03
CA GLU A 565 -4.42 -16.68 -25.67
C GLU A 565 -5.70 -17.03 -24.86
N THR A 566 -6.76 -16.24 -25.01
CA THR A 566 -8.04 -16.53 -24.35
C THR A 566 -8.63 -17.86 -24.85
N GLU A 567 -8.57 -18.11 -26.14
CA GLU A 567 -9.04 -19.36 -26.74
C GLU A 567 -8.18 -20.56 -26.29
N ARG A 568 -6.85 -20.40 -26.24
CA ARG A 568 -5.94 -21.44 -25.72
C ARG A 568 -6.31 -21.82 -24.28
N ARG A 569 -6.45 -20.83 -23.40
CA ARG A 569 -6.82 -21.05 -21.99
C ARG A 569 -8.19 -21.71 -21.87
N ARG A 570 -9.14 -21.29 -22.67
CA ARG A 570 -10.48 -21.87 -22.72
C ARG A 570 -10.45 -23.34 -23.11
N ALA A 571 -9.71 -23.70 -24.16
CA ALA A 571 -9.58 -25.08 -24.64
C ALA A 571 -8.97 -26.01 -23.57
N ILE A 572 -7.91 -25.57 -22.90
CA ILE A 572 -7.27 -26.32 -21.81
C ILE A 572 -8.28 -26.58 -20.67
N GLN A 573 -9.02 -25.57 -20.25
CA GLN A 573 -10.03 -25.73 -19.19
C GLN A 573 -11.18 -26.64 -19.62
N GLU A 574 -11.65 -26.55 -20.87
CA GLU A 574 -12.71 -27.43 -21.41
C GLU A 574 -12.27 -28.90 -21.43
N GLU A 575 -11.05 -29.16 -21.85
CA GLU A 575 -10.48 -30.52 -21.86
C GLU A 575 -10.39 -31.09 -20.45
N TYR A 576 -9.88 -30.29 -19.50
CA TYR A 576 -9.81 -30.66 -18.10
C TYR A 576 -11.20 -30.95 -17.51
N ASN A 577 -12.17 -30.07 -17.76
CA ASN A 577 -13.54 -30.26 -17.29
C ASN A 577 -14.16 -31.56 -17.82
N LYS A 578 -13.97 -31.87 -19.11
CA LYS A 578 -14.45 -33.12 -19.74
C LYS A 578 -13.81 -34.34 -19.12
N ALA A 579 -12.49 -34.31 -18.90
CA ALA A 579 -11.72 -35.41 -18.32
C ALA A 579 -12.14 -35.72 -16.87
N HIS A 580 -12.54 -34.71 -16.11
CA HIS A 580 -12.88 -34.85 -14.69
C HIS A 580 -14.39 -34.74 -14.40
N GLY A 581 -15.24 -34.60 -15.41
CA GLY A 581 -16.70 -34.49 -15.24
C GLY A 581 -17.13 -33.24 -14.48
N ILE A 582 -16.38 -32.13 -14.61
CA ILE A 582 -16.65 -30.88 -13.91
C ILE A 582 -17.61 -30.01 -14.72
N THR A 583 -18.69 -29.57 -14.07
CA THR A 583 -19.60 -28.57 -14.63
C THR A 583 -19.23 -27.20 -14.13
N PRO A 584 -18.98 -26.19 -15.01
CA PRO A 584 -18.66 -24.84 -14.60
C PRO A 584 -19.72 -24.24 -13.69
N THR A 585 -19.30 -23.67 -12.58
CA THR A 585 -20.20 -23.01 -11.62
C THR A 585 -19.78 -21.57 -11.38
N THR A 586 -20.73 -20.63 -11.48
CA THR A 586 -20.47 -19.21 -11.18
C THR A 586 -20.07 -19.03 -9.71
N ILE A 587 -19.05 -18.23 -9.47
CA ILE A 587 -18.57 -17.92 -8.12
C ILE A 587 -19.63 -17.07 -7.40
N LYS A 588 -20.05 -17.52 -6.21
CA LYS A 588 -20.93 -16.73 -5.33
C LYS A 588 -20.10 -16.18 -4.18
N LYS A 589 -19.84 -14.88 -4.18
CA LYS A 589 -19.19 -14.18 -3.05
C LYS A 589 -20.23 -13.38 -2.26
N ALA A 590 -20.16 -13.45 -0.95
CA ALA A 590 -21.01 -12.62 -0.10
C ALA A 590 -20.62 -11.13 -0.25
N VAL A 591 -21.61 -10.25 -0.39
CA VAL A 591 -21.38 -8.79 -0.54
C VAL A 591 -20.73 -8.19 0.72
N ARG A 592 -20.86 -8.86 1.88
CA ARG A 592 -20.33 -8.38 3.17
C ARG A 592 -18.80 -8.37 3.26
N ASP A 593 -18.10 -9.25 2.56
CA ASP A 593 -16.64 -9.38 2.70
C ASP A 593 -15.86 -8.20 2.10
N LEU A 594 -16.36 -7.65 0.99
CA LEU A 594 -15.78 -6.45 0.37
C LEU A 594 -15.89 -5.20 1.27
N ILE A 595 -16.96 -5.11 2.05
CA ILE A 595 -17.21 -3.97 2.96
C ILE A 595 -16.32 -4.04 4.20
N ALA A 596 -16.00 -5.23 4.71
CA ALA A 596 -15.15 -5.38 5.89
C ALA A 596 -13.69 -4.97 5.60
N VAL A 597 -13.15 -5.41 4.46
CA VAL A 597 -11.80 -5.01 4.01
C VAL A 597 -11.77 -3.53 3.61
N SER A 598 -12.78 -3.04 2.88
CA SER A 598 -12.88 -1.63 2.52
C SER A 598 -13.15 -0.73 3.73
N LYS A 599 -13.92 -1.17 4.74
CA LYS A 599 -14.11 -0.38 5.97
C LYS A 599 -12.89 -0.37 6.88
N ALA A 600 -12.05 -1.39 6.86
CA ALA A 600 -10.76 -1.35 7.55
C ALA A 600 -9.82 -0.32 6.88
N VAL A 601 -9.78 -0.28 5.55
CA VAL A 601 -9.05 0.72 4.75
C VAL A 601 -9.75 2.08 4.82
N ALA A 602 -11.07 2.14 4.80
CA ALA A 602 -11.89 3.34 4.72
C ALA A 602 -12.14 4.05 6.05
N LYS A 603 -12.11 3.36 7.18
CA LYS A 603 -12.00 4.03 8.49
C LYS A 603 -10.71 4.85 8.59
N THR A 604 -9.77 4.53 7.73
CA THR A 604 -8.50 5.23 7.59
C THR A 604 -8.62 6.46 6.65
N GLU A 605 -9.50 6.39 5.64
CA GLU A 605 -9.71 7.48 4.66
C GLU A 605 -10.81 8.48 5.05
N ASP A 606 -11.79 8.10 5.86
CA ASP A 606 -12.93 8.93 6.27
C ASP A 606 -12.56 10.14 7.19
N LYS A 607 -11.28 10.24 7.56
CA LYS A 607 -10.72 11.43 8.24
C LYS A 607 -10.08 12.44 7.28
N LEU A 608 -10.04 12.15 5.98
CA LEU A 608 -9.59 13.08 4.95
C LEU A 608 -10.68 14.15 4.73
N LYS A 609 -10.63 15.16 5.56
CA LYS A 609 -11.30 16.43 5.26
C LYS A 609 -10.58 17.03 4.07
N LYS A 610 -11.24 17.12 2.91
CA LYS A 610 -10.77 17.98 1.81
C LYS A 610 -10.39 19.32 2.41
N ASP A 611 -9.24 19.85 2.01
CA ASP A 611 -8.81 21.19 2.37
C ASP A 611 -9.94 22.17 1.99
N PRO A 612 -10.40 23.03 2.90
CA PRO A 612 -11.44 24.02 2.61
C PRO A 612 -11.14 24.88 1.38
N GLU A 613 -9.87 25.14 1.09
CA GLU A 613 -9.42 25.91 -0.08
C GLU A 613 -9.58 25.15 -1.41
N SER A 614 -9.64 23.81 -1.36
CA SER A 614 -9.86 22.96 -2.54
C SER A 614 -11.32 22.58 -2.78
N MET A 615 -12.23 23.04 -1.90
CA MET A 615 -13.66 22.71 -1.97
C MET A 615 -14.38 23.61 -2.94
N ASN A 616 -15.30 23.03 -3.72
CA ASN A 616 -16.23 23.82 -4.51
C ASN A 616 -17.30 24.48 -3.61
N ARG A 617 -17.98 25.50 -4.16
CA ARG A 617 -18.98 26.30 -3.43
C ARG A 617 -20.04 25.47 -2.70
N LYS A 618 -20.51 24.37 -3.31
CA LYS A 618 -21.53 23.49 -2.70
C LYS A 618 -20.99 22.68 -1.54
N GLU A 619 -19.76 22.20 -1.66
CA GLU A 619 -19.07 21.43 -0.61
C GLU A 619 -18.77 22.33 0.59
N LEU A 620 -18.26 23.53 0.35
CA LEU A 620 -17.94 24.50 1.38
C LEU A 620 -19.21 24.97 2.13
N THR A 621 -20.32 25.19 1.41
CA THR A 621 -21.62 25.55 2.05
C THR A 621 -22.14 24.40 2.94
N LYS A 622 -21.98 23.14 2.53
CA LYS A 622 -22.35 21.98 3.35
C LYS A 622 -21.47 21.87 4.60
N LEU A 623 -20.17 22.09 4.45
CA LEU A 623 -19.22 22.04 5.56
C LEU A 623 -19.53 23.14 6.59
N ILE A 624 -19.81 24.37 6.15
CA ILE A 624 -20.21 25.47 7.02
C ILE A 624 -21.47 25.11 7.82
N ALA A 625 -22.49 24.55 7.17
CA ALA A 625 -23.72 24.15 7.85
C ALA A 625 -23.48 23.01 8.88
N GLN A 626 -22.56 22.10 8.60
CA GLN A 626 -22.18 21.03 9.51
C GLN A 626 -21.42 21.57 10.73
N VAL A 627 -20.44 22.45 10.53
CA VAL A 627 -19.67 23.08 11.60
C VAL A 627 -20.59 23.96 12.48
N GLU A 628 -21.55 24.69 11.89
CA GLU A 628 -22.52 25.45 12.62
C GLU A 628 -23.40 24.56 13.51
N LYS A 629 -23.86 23.43 13.01
CA LYS A 629 -24.61 22.43 13.78
C LYS A 629 -23.83 21.90 14.97
N GLN A 630 -22.52 21.55 14.73
CA GLN A 630 -21.62 21.08 15.79
C GLN A 630 -21.34 22.15 16.84
N MET A 631 -21.14 23.40 16.42
CA MET A 631 -20.94 24.55 17.31
C MET A 631 -22.16 24.75 18.22
N ARG A 632 -23.38 24.71 17.67
CA ARG A 632 -24.62 24.84 18.45
C ARG A 632 -24.83 23.68 19.42
N ALA A 633 -24.46 22.46 19.05
CA ALA A 633 -24.50 21.30 19.93
C ALA A 633 -23.50 21.45 21.08
N ALA A 634 -22.25 21.82 20.81
CA ALA A 634 -21.26 22.07 21.85
C ALA A 634 -21.66 23.17 22.80
N ALA A 635 -22.29 24.24 22.29
CA ALA A 635 -22.84 25.33 23.15
C ALA A 635 -24.03 24.88 24.02
N ALA A 636 -24.89 23.97 23.49
CA ALA A 636 -25.99 23.38 24.25
C ALA A 636 -25.50 22.45 25.36
N ASP A 637 -24.40 21.78 25.13
CA ASP A 637 -23.72 20.89 26.11
C ASP A 637 -22.80 21.68 27.08
N LEU A 638 -22.86 23.03 27.05
CA LEU A 638 -22.04 23.93 27.87
C LEU A 638 -20.52 23.81 27.68
N ASN A 639 -20.09 23.20 26.57
CA ASN A 639 -18.69 23.12 26.19
C ASN A 639 -18.28 24.36 25.38
N PHE A 640 -18.09 25.48 26.11
CA PHE A 640 -17.85 26.81 25.50
C PHE A 640 -16.50 26.91 24.78
N GLU A 641 -15.50 26.16 25.21
CA GLU A 641 -14.18 26.13 24.56
C GLU A 641 -14.26 25.51 23.16
N GLN A 642 -14.86 24.32 23.05
CA GLN A 642 -15.12 23.68 21.77
C GLN A 642 -16.11 24.50 20.88
N ALA A 643 -17.10 25.15 21.45
CA ALA A 643 -17.99 26.01 20.70
C ALA A 643 -17.27 27.25 20.14
N ALA A 644 -16.30 27.82 20.87
CA ALA A 644 -15.46 28.92 20.39
C ALA A 644 -14.54 28.49 19.24
N GLU A 645 -13.86 27.35 19.34
CA GLU A 645 -13.03 26.80 18.26
C GLU A 645 -13.84 26.55 16.98
N LEU A 646 -15.00 25.93 17.10
CA LEU A 646 -15.90 25.68 15.97
C LEU A 646 -16.45 26.97 15.35
N ARG A 647 -16.67 28.04 16.16
CA ARG A 647 -17.04 29.34 15.67
C ARG A 647 -15.93 29.97 14.83
N ASP A 648 -14.72 29.95 15.33
CA ASP A 648 -13.57 30.54 14.65
C ASP A 648 -13.30 29.82 13.32
N LYS A 649 -13.39 28.47 13.30
CA LYS A 649 -13.36 27.67 12.10
C LYS A 649 -14.47 27.99 11.10
N MET A 650 -15.71 28.24 11.60
CA MET A 650 -16.81 28.63 10.73
C MET A 650 -16.59 30.03 10.10
N ILE A 651 -15.96 30.96 10.82
CA ILE A 651 -15.63 32.31 10.31
C ILE A 651 -14.61 32.18 9.17
N GLU A 652 -13.58 31.35 9.33
CA GLU A 652 -12.56 31.07 8.31
C GLU A 652 -13.19 30.46 7.05
N LEU A 653 -14.03 29.43 7.20
CA LEU A 653 -14.72 28.79 6.09
C LEU A 653 -15.66 29.75 5.33
N LYS A 654 -16.31 30.69 6.04
CA LYS A 654 -17.12 31.71 5.40
C LYS A 654 -16.29 32.70 4.59
N LYS A 655 -15.09 33.04 5.08
CA LYS A 655 -14.18 33.93 4.38
C LYS A 655 -13.71 33.27 3.05
N ASN A 656 -13.36 31.98 3.09
CA ASN A 656 -13.00 31.21 1.89
C ASN A 656 -14.17 31.13 0.89
N LEU A 657 -15.41 31.00 1.39
CA LEU A 657 -16.61 31.02 0.54
C LEU A 657 -16.83 32.39 -0.14
N GLU A 658 -16.54 33.49 0.54
CA GLU A 658 -16.61 34.84 -0.02
C GLU A 658 -15.51 35.10 -1.07
N GLU A 659 -14.34 34.55 -0.89
CA GLU A 659 -13.25 34.65 -1.86
C GLU A 659 -13.60 33.93 -3.16
N ILE A 660 -14.16 32.73 -3.09
CA ILE A 660 -14.66 31.97 -4.27
C ILE A 660 -15.85 32.71 -4.97
N GLN A 661 -16.51 33.63 -4.31
CA GLN A 661 -17.60 34.41 -4.91
C GLN A 661 -17.11 35.66 -5.67
N LYS A 662 -15.82 36.03 -5.48
CA LYS A 662 -15.23 37.23 -6.12
C LYS A 662 -14.48 36.89 -7.40
N ASP A 663 -14.14 35.61 -7.61
CA ASP A 663 -13.60 35.08 -8.87
C ASP A 663 -14.75 34.49 -9.73
#